data_eb8f2cba4467dc7c71d1ad6b1b7c92d0
#
_entry.id   eb8f2cba4467dc7c71d1ad6b1b7c92d0
#
_cell.length_a   1.000
_cell.length_b   1.000
_cell.length_c   1.000
_cell.angle_alpha   90.00
_cell.angle_beta   90.00
_cell.angle_gamma   90.00
#
_symmetry.space_group_name_H-M   'P 1'
#
loop_
_entity.id
_entity.type
_entity.pdbx_description
1 polymer ?
#
loop_
_entity_poly.entity_id
_entity_poly.type
_entity_poly.pdbx_seq_one_letter_code
_entity_poly.pdbx_strand_id
1 'polypeptide(L)'
;MTSSALLDRATIRHNLTEFKVRWLAHIEEWKAENRPATESSHDQQFWGDLLDCFGINARDIYLYQRSAKRASTGRTGKIDLFMPGKVIGEAKSLGVNLDDAHNQALDYLLGGTIPNSQLPPYVICSNFETLRITRLNRDYVGDTADWDVIFSLDEIDEHVEQLAFLADYETSEYREEEQASLEASRLMVDLFRAMNGDDVDEAVGDEAPTTPEEEDERVMRTSVYLTRILFLLFGDDAGLWDTPHLFADFVRNETTPESLGPQLNELFRILNTPIEKRSKRLPGTLAKFPYVNGAIFADTLEPEYFDYAMREALLNACDFDWSKIDVSVFGSLFQLVKSKEARRGDGEHYTSKTNILKTIGPLFLDELRDQADKLVSSPATPVRKLEEFRDSLATHIFCDPACGAGNFLLTAYKELRRIETDLIVASRQRRGETGMSLNIEWEQKLSIGQFYGFELNWWPAKIAETAMFLVDHQANKELANAVGRPPQRLPITITAHIVHGNALALDWTEVLPVAAGETCIFGNPPFLGHATRTEDQANELRELWGAKDISRLDYVTGWHAKCLDFFENRSGRFAFVTTNSITQGDQVPRLFGPIFNAGWRIRFAHRTFAWDSEAPGKAAVHCVIVGFDRAQDPRPKLWDYPNVKGEPVAVPVERAINGYLVDGANVLVEKQKKPLSPELSPAVFGNMARDGGNLLVEADQYEEVMSDPIAAKYVRPFRGSRELMHGLERWCLWLDGANPGDIAKSPILRQRLQAVAEFRAASKAASTRKMADTPYLFGQRSQPQTDYLCLPKVVSERRKYFTVQRYSADVIASDLVFHAQDPNGLQFALASSSMFITWQKTVGGRLKSDLRFANTLTWNTFPVPELDEKTRERIIKAGQKVLDARALHPDRSLAEHYNPLAMAPELLKAHDALDREVDKAMGAARKLTTERQRQELLFANYAKLTNN
;
A
#
# COMPACT_ATOMS: atom_id res chain seq x y z
N MET A 1 32.89 -18.25 -20.00
CA MET A 1 31.87 -17.28 -20.41
C MET A 1 32.37 -15.94 -19.86
N THR A 2 32.70 -15.00 -20.70
CA THR A 2 33.17 -13.68 -20.31
C THR A 2 31.98 -12.93 -19.71
N SER A 3 32.09 -12.56 -18.45
CA SER A 3 31.16 -11.65 -17.76
C SER A 3 31.08 -10.38 -18.62
N SER A 4 29.98 -10.18 -19.31
CA SER A 4 29.60 -8.91 -19.90
C SER A 4 29.36 -7.97 -18.71
N ALA A 5 30.14 -6.89 -18.62
CA ALA A 5 29.86 -5.85 -17.64
C ALA A 5 28.43 -5.34 -17.88
N LEU A 6 27.61 -5.34 -16.84
CA LEU A 6 26.26 -4.81 -16.88
C LEU A 6 26.34 -3.35 -17.33
N LEU A 7 25.57 -2.98 -18.35
CA LEU A 7 25.51 -1.59 -18.80
C LEU A 7 24.79 -0.76 -17.72
N ASP A 8 25.30 0.42 -17.43
CA ASP A 8 24.60 1.33 -16.54
C ASP A 8 23.32 1.89 -17.18
N ARG A 9 22.41 2.36 -16.34
CA ARG A 9 21.09 2.84 -16.75
C ARG A 9 21.14 4.02 -17.74
N ALA A 10 22.11 4.92 -17.59
CA ALA A 10 22.28 6.06 -18.48
C ALA A 10 22.71 5.60 -19.88
N THR A 11 23.58 4.61 -19.96
CA THR A 11 24.00 3.98 -21.21
C THR A 11 22.82 3.27 -21.89
N ILE A 12 22.01 2.51 -21.14
CA ILE A 12 20.80 1.87 -21.68
C ILE A 12 19.83 2.91 -22.23
N ARG A 13 19.55 3.99 -21.48
CA ARG A 13 18.69 5.09 -21.95
C ARG A 13 19.23 5.73 -23.23
N HIS A 14 20.54 5.98 -23.30
CA HIS A 14 21.18 6.51 -24.50
C HIS A 14 21.00 5.56 -25.70
N ASN A 15 21.26 4.27 -25.52
CA ASN A 15 21.09 3.26 -26.55
C ASN A 15 19.63 3.17 -27.03
N LEU A 16 18.66 3.24 -26.11
CA LEU A 16 17.23 3.26 -26.44
C LEU A 16 16.83 4.53 -27.20
N THR A 17 17.45 5.69 -26.90
CA THR A 17 17.24 6.92 -27.66
C THR A 17 17.77 6.78 -29.09
N GLU A 18 18.95 6.18 -29.30
CA GLU A 18 19.48 5.91 -30.65
C GLU A 18 18.65 4.87 -31.40
N PHE A 19 18.20 3.82 -30.73
CA PHE A 19 17.28 2.82 -31.24
C PHE A 19 15.97 3.47 -31.73
N LYS A 20 15.36 4.31 -30.92
CA LYS A 20 14.15 5.07 -31.24
C LYS A 20 14.32 5.89 -32.52
N VAL A 21 15.37 6.69 -32.60
CA VAL A 21 15.63 7.53 -33.78
C VAL A 21 15.76 6.70 -35.05
N ARG A 22 16.50 5.58 -34.97
CA ARG A 22 16.71 4.68 -36.11
C ARG A 22 15.40 4.04 -36.58
N TRP A 23 14.63 3.47 -35.65
CA TRP A 23 13.42 2.73 -36.00
C TRP A 23 12.25 3.65 -36.41
N LEU A 24 12.14 4.84 -35.85
CA LEU A 24 11.17 5.83 -36.31
C LEU A 24 11.47 6.25 -37.78
N ALA A 25 12.75 6.39 -38.16
CA ALA A 25 13.12 6.67 -39.55
C ALA A 25 12.71 5.52 -40.50
N HIS A 26 12.89 4.24 -40.10
CA HIS A 26 12.42 3.08 -40.87
C HIS A 26 10.90 3.06 -41.02
N ILE A 27 10.17 3.39 -39.95
CA ILE A 27 8.69 3.43 -39.97
C ILE A 27 8.19 4.50 -40.96
N GLU A 28 8.79 5.67 -40.97
CA GLU A 28 8.47 6.75 -41.91
C GLU A 28 8.72 6.30 -43.37
N GLU A 29 9.86 5.64 -43.65
CA GLU A 29 10.18 5.07 -44.97
C GLU A 29 9.13 4.03 -45.38
N TRP A 30 8.77 3.08 -44.50
CA TRP A 30 7.75 2.06 -44.78
C TRP A 30 6.37 2.63 -45.05
N LYS A 31 5.98 3.69 -44.33
CA LYS A 31 4.72 4.42 -44.56
C LYS A 31 4.74 5.10 -45.91
N ALA A 32 5.86 5.72 -46.30
CA ALA A 32 6.01 6.38 -47.57
C ALA A 32 5.98 5.41 -48.77
N GLU A 33 6.52 4.20 -48.60
CA GLU A 33 6.55 3.15 -49.62
C GLU A 33 5.32 2.22 -49.61
N ASN A 34 4.38 2.43 -48.68
CA ASN A 34 3.17 1.63 -48.50
C ASN A 34 3.45 0.10 -48.42
N ARG A 35 4.44 -0.30 -47.59
CA ARG A 35 4.87 -1.70 -47.39
C ARG A 35 3.91 -2.44 -46.44
N PRO A 36 3.12 -3.43 -46.88
CA PRO A 36 2.10 -4.08 -46.03
C PRO A 36 2.62 -5.20 -45.11
N ALA A 37 3.83 -5.73 -45.32
CA ALA A 37 4.35 -6.92 -44.60
C ALA A 37 5.71 -6.65 -43.95
N THR A 38 5.73 -5.84 -42.91
CA THR A 38 6.96 -5.47 -42.17
C THR A 38 7.44 -6.53 -41.19
N GLU A 39 6.54 -7.34 -40.62
CA GLU A 39 6.81 -8.39 -39.63
C GLU A 39 7.85 -9.41 -40.16
N SER A 40 7.57 -10.09 -41.25
CA SER A 40 8.40 -11.18 -41.74
C SER A 40 9.78 -10.80 -42.26
N SER A 41 10.04 -9.51 -42.42
CA SER A 41 11.29 -8.97 -42.98
C SER A 41 12.21 -8.33 -41.94
N HIS A 42 11.67 -7.86 -40.77
CA HIS A 42 12.39 -6.99 -39.86
C HIS A 42 12.23 -7.36 -38.37
N ASP A 43 11.45 -8.38 -38.02
CA ASP A 43 11.23 -8.84 -36.65
C ASP A 43 12.55 -9.16 -35.92
N GLN A 44 13.40 -9.99 -36.54
CA GLN A 44 14.68 -10.40 -35.95
C GLN A 44 15.64 -9.20 -35.77
N GLN A 45 15.64 -8.27 -36.71
CA GLN A 45 16.47 -7.10 -36.63
C GLN A 45 15.98 -6.17 -35.52
N PHE A 46 14.65 -5.98 -35.40
CA PHE A 46 14.06 -5.16 -34.34
C PHE A 46 14.39 -5.70 -32.95
N TRP A 47 14.14 -6.99 -32.74
CA TRP A 47 14.47 -7.63 -31.47
C TRP A 47 15.98 -7.63 -31.19
N GLY A 48 16.80 -7.85 -32.22
CA GLY A 48 18.26 -7.78 -32.10
C GLY A 48 18.75 -6.42 -31.67
N ASP A 49 18.31 -5.38 -32.36
CA ASP A 49 18.67 -4.00 -32.05
C ASP A 49 18.18 -3.57 -30.64
N LEU A 50 16.99 -4.05 -30.24
CA LEU A 50 16.47 -3.80 -28.89
C LEU A 50 17.32 -4.49 -27.81
N LEU A 51 17.67 -5.75 -28.01
CA LEU A 51 18.52 -6.50 -27.08
C LEU A 51 19.94 -5.94 -26.98
N ASP A 52 20.48 -5.43 -28.08
CA ASP A 52 21.79 -4.75 -28.10
C ASP A 52 21.81 -3.49 -27.22
N CYS A 53 20.64 -2.82 -27.04
CA CYS A 53 20.53 -1.68 -26.13
C CYS A 53 20.81 -2.06 -24.66
N PHE A 54 20.62 -3.32 -24.31
CA PHE A 54 20.85 -3.87 -22.97
C PHE A 54 22.15 -4.69 -22.89
N GLY A 55 23.03 -4.61 -23.90
CA GLY A 55 24.30 -5.35 -23.95
C GLY A 55 24.14 -6.84 -24.20
N ILE A 56 22.98 -7.29 -24.65
CA ILE A 56 22.71 -8.68 -25.00
C ILE A 56 23.09 -8.91 -26.45
N ASN A 57 24.11 -9.75 -26.69
CA ASN A 57 24.56 -10.05 -28.06
C ASN A 57 23.52 -10.92 -28.78
N ALA A 58 22.75 -10.29 -29.65
CA ALA A 58 21.65 -10.90 -30.40
C ALA A 58 22.10 -11.95 -31.45
N ARG A 59 23.39 -12.19 -31.61
CA ARG A 59 23.94 -13.19 -32.55
C ARG A 59 23.86 -14.63 -32.06
N ASP A 60 23.45 -14.84 -30.80
CA ASP A 60 23.16 -16.17 -30.26
C ASP A 60 21.87 -16.71 -30.87
N ILE A 61 22.06 -17.62 -31.86
CA ILE A 61 21.02 -18.24 -32.73
C ILE A 61 19.86 -18.89 -31.95
N TYR A 62 20.03 -19.15 -30.65
CA TYR A 62 19.03 -19.81 -29.81
C TYR A 62 17.87 -18.88 -29.35
N LEU A 63 17.95 -17.60 -29.60
CA LEU A 63 16.97 -16.61 -29.15
C LEU A 63 15.78 -16.47 -30.12
N TYR A 64 15.93 -16.87 -31.39
CA TYR A 64 14.95 -16.61 -32.44
C TYR A 64 14.33 -17.90 -33.00
N GLN A 65 13.06 -17.78 -33.45
CA GLN A 65 12.34 -18.82 -34.19
C GLN A 65 12.23 -20.20 -33.47
N ARG A 66 12.13 -20.20 -32.15
CA ARG A 66 11.89 -21.42 -31.37
C ARG A 66 10.54 -22.03 -31.76
N SER A 67 10.53 -23.35 -32.10
CA SER A 67 9.31 -24.08 -32.37
C SER A 67 8.55 -24.45 -31.09
N ALA A 68 7.28 -24.08 -31.00
CA ALA A 68 6.41 -24.48 -29.91
C ALA A 68 5.00 -24.82 -30.42
N LYS A 69 4.25 -25.64 -29.68
CA LYS A 69 2.85 -25.95 -30.01
C LYS A 69 1.94 -24.85 -29.42
N ARG A 70 0.91 -24.49 -30.18
CA ARG A 70 -0.18 -23.62 -29.72
C ARG A 70 -1.22 -24.45 -28.98
N ALA A 71 -1.65 -24.01 -27.81
CA ALA A 71 -2.69 -24.67 -27.02
C ALA A 71 -4.01 -24.74 -27.78
N SER A 72 -4.38 -23.62 -28.44
CA SER A 72 -5.66 -23.48 -29.13
C SER A 72 -5.82 -24.38 -30.36
N THR A 73 -4.73 -24.64 -31.11
CA THR A 73 -4.79 -25.36 -32.39
C THR A 73 -4.06 -26.71 -32.40
N GLY A 74 -3.20 -26.96 -31.41
CA GLY A 74 -2.29 -28.09 -31.33
C GLY A 74 -1.21 -28.09 -32.44
N ARG A 75 -1.16 -27.05 -33.30
CA ARG A 75 -0.16 -26.94 -34.38
C ARG A 75 1.13 -26.32 -33.87
N THR A 76 2.24 -26.74 -34.42
CA THR A 76 3.55 -26.15 -34.12
C THR A 76 3.70 -24.87 -34.92
N GLY A 77 4.07 -23.77 -34.22
CA GLY A 77 4.46 -22.50 -34.80
C GLY A 77 5.87 -22.08 -34.35
N LYS A 78 6.31 -20.92 -34.79
CA LYS A 78 7.59 -20.33 -34.41
C LYS A 78 7.35 -19.10 -33.54
N ILE A 79 8.12 -18.94 -32.49
CA ILE A 79 8.16 -17.80 -31.60
C ILE A 79 9.24 -16.84 -32.12
N ASP A 80 8.95 -15.54 -32.24
CA ASP A 80 9.87 -14.56 -32.83
C ASP A 80 11.07 -14.29 -31.92
N LEU A 81 10.85 -14.17 -30.61
CA LEU A 81 11.88 -14.00 -29.57
C LEU A 81 11.58 -14.90 -28.37
N PHE A 82 12.56 -15.69 -27.96
CA PHE A 82 12.42 -16.53 -26.77
C PHE A 82 13.70 -16.58 -25.94
N MET A 83 13.65 -16.03 -24.75
CA MET A 83 14.72 -16.16 -23.75
C MET A 83 14.20 -17.03 -22.60
N PRO A 84 14.71 -18.28 -22.43
CA PRO A 84 14.25 -19.19 -21.41
C PRO A 84 14.28 -18.59 -20.00
N GLY A 85 13.15 -18.65 -19.29
CA GLY A 85 13.02 -18.11 -17.94
C GLY A 85 13.03 -16.57 -17.85
N LYS A 86 12.99 -15.83 -18.97
CA LYS A 86 13.08 -14.38 -19.01
C LYS A 86 11.94 -13.72 -19.80
N VAL A 87 11.87 -13.91 -21.10
CA VAL A 87 10.87 -13.27 -21.97
C VAL A 87 10.48 -14.10 -23.17
N ILE A 88 9.21 -14.00 -23.58
CA ILE A 88 8.71 -14.40 -24.89
C ILE A 88 8.26 -13.14 -25.65
N GLY A 89 8.67 -13.03 -26.92
CA GLY A 89 8.33 -11.90 -27.77
C GLY A 89 7.63 -12.29 -29.06
N GLU A 90 6.64 -11.50 -29.46
CA GLU A 90 5.91 -11.64 -30.73
C GLU A 90 5.82 -10.27 -31.43
N ALA A 91 6.17 -10.26 -32.72
CA ALA A 91 6.01 -9.09 -33.56
C ALA A 91 4.76 -9.18 -34.43
N LYS A 92 4.25 -8.05 -34.87
CA LYS A 92 3.18 -7.92 -35.87
C LYS A 92 3.52 -6.82 -36.87
N SER A 93 2.95 -6.91 -38.03
CA SER A 93 3.11 -5.88 -39.04
C SER A 93 2.58 -4.52 -38.58
N LEU A 94 3.12 -3.45 -39.14
CA LEU A 94 2.80 -2.07 -38.80
C LEU A 94 1.28 -1.82 -38.76
N GLY A 95 0.77 -1.20 -37.69
CA GLY A 95 -0.64 -0.87 -37.51
C GLY A 95 -1.54 -2.01 -37.05
N VAL A 96 -1.03 -3.23 -36.85
CA VAL A 96 -1.80 -4.37 -36.34
C VAL A 96 -1.95 -4.27 -34.82
N ASN A 97 -3.13 -4.71 -34.31
CA ASN A 97 -3.40 -4.71 -32.87
C ASN A 97 -2.49 -5.71 -32.16
N LEU A 98 -1.89 -5.25 -31.04
CA LEU A 98 -1.00 -6.06 -30.21
C LEU A 98 -1.71 -7.12 -29.37
N ASP A 99 -3.04 -7.08 -29.24
CA ASP A 99 -3.80 -8.14 -28.54
C ASP A 99 -3.63 -9.50 -29.25
N ASP A 100 -3.54 -9.51 -30.56
CA ASP A 100 -3.31 -10.74 -31.33
C ASP A 100 -1.92 -11.33 -31.08
N ALA A 101 -0.88 -10.46 -30.99
CA ALA A 101 0.48 -10.87 -30.64
C ALA A 101 0.56 -11.41 -29.21
N HIS A 102 -0.07 -10.71 -28.28
CA HIS A 102 -0.10 -11.11 -26.88
C HIS A 102 -0.80 -12.45 -26.67
N ASN A 103 -2.00 -12.62 -27.28
CA ASN A 103 -2.73 -13.88 -27.21
C ASN A 103 -1.95 -15.04 -27.87
N GLN A 104 -1.21 -14.76 -28.94
CA GLN A 104 -0.36 -15.75 -29.60
C GLN A 104 0.81 -16.18 -28.71
N ALA A 105 1.46 -15.26 -28.02
CA ALA A 105 2.54 -15.57 -27.07
C ALA A 105 2.01 -16.44 -25.90
N LEU A 106 0.87 -16.08 -25.31
CA LEU A 106 0.21 -16.88 -24.26
C LEU A 106 -0.17 -18.29 -24.76
N ASP A 107 -0.66 -18.40 -26.00
CA ASP A 107 -1.06 -19.67 -26.61
C ASP A 107 0.13 -20.64 -26.76
N TYR A 108 1.35 -20.13 -27.02
CA TYR A 108 2.57 -20.92 -27.01
C TYR A 108 2.97 -21.39 -25.61
N LEU A 109 2.84 -20.52 -24.58
CA LEU A 109 3.18 -20.87 -23.21
C LEU A 109 2.25 -21.96 -22.65
N LEU A 110 0.97 -21.90 -22.99
CA LEU A 110 -0.05 -22.89 -22.60
C LEU A 110 0.04 -24.21 -23.40
N GLY A 111 0.78 -24.23 -24.51
CA GLY A 111 0.88 -25.39 -25.43
C GLY A 111 1.66 -26.61 -24.89
N GLY A 112 2.22 -26.52 -23.67
CA GLY A 112 2.86 -27.63 -22.94
C GLY A 112 4.18 -28.15 -23.53
N THR A 113 4.75 -27.46 -24.53
CA THR A 113 6.04 -27.86 -25.15
C THR A 113 7.24 -27.13 -24.55
N ILE A 114 7.00 -26.06 -23.77
CA ILE A 114 8.02 -25.31 -23.05
C ILE A 114 8.11 -25.91 -21.65
N PRO A 115 9.28 -26.40 -21.20
CA PRO A 115 9.45 -26.91 -19.84
C PRO A 115 9.16 -25.85 -18.78
N ASN A 116 8.55 -26.21 -17.65
CA ASN A 116 8.23 -25.30 -16.56
C ASN A 116 9.43 -24.46 -16.07
N SER A 117 10.63 -25.03 -16.08
CA SER A 117 11.88 -24.32 -15.72
C SER A 117 12.30 -23.23 -16.73
N GLN A 118 11.69 -23.21 -17.91
CA GLN A 118 11.96 -22.25 -18.99
C GLN A 118 10.81 -21.28 -19.26
N LEU A 119 9.69 -21.38 -18.53
CA LEU A 119 8.57 -20.48 -18.69
C LEU A 119 8.99 -19.06 -18.31
N PRO A 120 8.83 -18.08 -19.21
CA PRO A 120 9.25 -16.71 -18.98
C PRO A 120 8.19 -15.94 -18.18
N PRO A 121 8.60 -15.07 -17.25
CA PRO A 121 7.67 -14.19 -16.52
C PRO A 121 7.20 -12.98 -17.33
N TYR A 122 7.82 -12.68 -18.47
CA TYR A 122 7.47 -11.53 -19.30
C TYR A 122 7.06 -11.92 -20.71
N VAL A 123 6.06 -11.18 -21.23
CA VAL A 123 5.66 -11.15 -22.64
C VAL A 123 5.96 -9.76 -23.19
N ILE A 124 6.65 -9.66 -24.32
CA ILE A 124 6.86 -8.41 -25.04
C ILE A 124 6.30 -8.51 -26.46
N CYS A 125 5.44 -7.58 -26.85
CA CYS A 125 4.86 -7.54 -28.18
C CYS A 125 5.17 -6.20 -28.84
N SER A 126 5.38 -6.21 -30.16
CA SER A 126 5.58 -5.00 -30.94
C SER A 126 4.92 -5.08 -32.30
N ASN A 127 4.44 -3.92 -32.77
CA ASN A 127 4.07 -3.71 -34.16
C ASN A 127 4.96 -2.62 -34.80
N PHE A 128 6.15 -2.46 -34.27
CA PHE A 128 7.16 -1.44 -34.56
C PHE A 128 6.83 -0.02 -34.10
N GLU A 129 5.56 0.41 -34.11
CA GLU A 129 5.14 1.72 -33.59
C GLU A 129 4.83 1.71 -32.09
N THR A 130 4.38 0.58 -31.60
CA THR A 130 3.91 0.42 -30.23
C THR A 130 4.53 -0.84 -29.63
N LEU A 131 4.90 -0.77 -28.38
CA LEU A 131 5.31 -1.90 -27.58
C LEU A 131 4.28 -2.17 -26.49
N ARG A 132 4.07 -3.45 -26.21
CA ARG A 132 3.30 -3.93 -25.06
C ARG A 132 4.17 -4.87 -24.25
N ILE A 133 4.28 -4.62 -22.96
CA ILE A 133 5.02 -5.47 -22.03
C ILE A 133 4.05 -5.95 -20.98
N THR A 134 3.96 -7.26 -20.81
CA THR A 134 3.10 -7.92 -19.82
C THR A 134 3.97 -8.76 -18.90
N ARG A 135 3.83 -8.58 -17.59
CA ARG A 135 4.39 -9.48 -16.58
C ARG A 135 3.32 -10.52 -16.22
N LEU A 136 3.65 -11.80 -16.34
CA LEU A 136 2.73 -12.89 -16.09
C LEU A 136 2.74 -13.30 -14.62
N ASN A 137 1.59 -13.70 -14.09
CA ASN A 137 1.48 -14.29 -12.77
C ASN A 137 2.17 -15.67 -12.76
N ARG A 138 2.91 -15.99 -11.70
CA ARG A 138 3.68 -17.24 -11.55
C ARG A 138 2.83 -18.51 -11.68
N ASP A 139 1.56 -18.46 -11.34
CA ASP A 139 0.68 -19.63 -11.30
C ASP A 139 -0.06 -19.89 -12.62
N TYR A 140 0.06 -19.01 -13.60
CA TYR A 140 -0.61 -19.10 -14.93
C TYR A 140 -2.11 -19.45 -14.86
N VAL A 141 -2.79 -19.11 -13.75
CA VAL A 141 -4.20 -19.45 -13.51
C VAL A 141 -5.05 -18.17 -13.53
N GLY A 142 -6.03 -18.12 -14.42
CA GLY A 142 -6.99 -17.01 -14.52
C GLY A 142 -6.50 -15.87 -15.40
N ASP A 143 -6.84 -14.63 -15.01
CA ASP A 143 -6.31 -13.42 -15.66
C ASP A 143 -4.81 -13.35 -15.33
N THR A 144 -3.99 -13.64 -16.33
CA THR A 144 -2.62 -14.11 -16.14
C THR A 144 -1.59 -12.99 -16.00
N ALA A 145 -2.00 -11.72 -16.09
CA ALA A 145 -1.10 -10.59 -16.03
C ALA A 145 -1.02 -9.99 -14.62
N ASP A 146 0.19 -9.87 -14.07
CA ASP A 146 0.44 -9.08 -12.85
C ASP A 146 0.41 -7.58 -13.17
N TRP A 147 0.98 -7.18 -14.30
CA TRP A 147 0.85 -5.84 -14.89
C TRP A 147 0.99 -5.89 -16.41
N ASP A 148 0.44 -4.89 -17.07
CA ASP A 148 0.42 -4.73 -18.53
C ASP A 148 0.59 -3.26 -18.89
N VAL A 149 1.59 -2.93 -19.68
CA VAL A 149 1.86 -1.56 -20.12
C VAL A 149 2.00 -1.50 -21.64
N ILE A 150 1.37 -0.48 -22.24
CA ILE A 150 1.46 -0.21 -23.67
C ILE A 150 1.95 1.22 -23.84
N PHE A 151 2.99 1.40 -24.63
CA PHE A 151 3.56 2.71 -24.94
C PHE A 151 4.05 2.78 -26.39
N SER A 152 4.21 3.99 -26.89
CA SER A 152 4.66 4.25 -28.25
C SER A 152 6.18 4.11 -28.36
N LEU A 153 6.70 3.78 -29.53
CA LEU A 153 8.15 3.67 -29.79
C LEU A 153 8.89 5.00 -29.52
N ASP A 154 8.22 6.12 -29.73
CA ASP A 154 8.79 7.44 -29.44
C ASP A 154 8.96 7.76 -27.95
N GLU A 155 8.36 6.94 -27.07
CA GLU A 155 8.49 7.04 -25.62
C GLU A 155 9.41 5.96 -25.02
N ILE A 156 10.03 5.08 -25.82
CA ILE A 156 10.75 3.90 -25.32
C ILE A 156 11.89 4.23 -24.35
N ASP A 157 12.57 5.33 -24.52
CA ASP A 157 13.65 5.81 -23.65
C ASP A 157 13.12 6.38 -22.30
N GLU A 158 11.81 6.59 -22.17
CA GLU A 158 11.15 6.91 -20.91
C GLU A 158 10.72 5.66 -20.13
N HIS A 159 10.70 4.48 -20.80
CA HIS A 159 10.27 3.19 -20.26
C HIS A 159 11.44 2.24 -19.90
N VAL A 160 12.59 2.79 -19.51
CA VAL A 160 13.78 2.01 -19.11
C VAL A 160 13.46 1.03 -17.98
N GLU A 161 12.64 1.43 -17.00
CA GLU A 161 12.26 0.58 -15.86
C GLU A 161 11.43 -0.63 -16.26
N GLN A 162 10.48 -0.45 -17.18
CA GLN A 162 9.64 -1.52 -17.68
C GLN A 162 10.41 -2.54 -18.52
N LEU A 163 11.54 -2.11 -19.08
CA LEU A 163 12.46 -2.93 -19.89
C LEU A 163 13.67 -3.44 -19.09
N ALA A 164 13.86 -3.02 -17.84
CA ALA A 164 15.03 -3.33 -17.01
C ALA A 164 15.26 -4.85 -16.82
N PHE A 165 14.19 -5.67 -16.87
CA PHE A 165 14.30 -7.13 -16.83
C PHE A 165 15.18 -7.70 -17.96
N LEU A 166 15.32 -7.01 -19.08
CA LEU A 166 16.23 -7.45 -20.16
C LEU A 166 17.69 -7.37 -19.72
N ALA A 167 18.07 -6.37 -18.92
CA ALA A 167 19.44 -6.16 -18.45
C ALA A 167 19.82 -7.00 -17.21
N ASP A 168 18.96 -7.86 -16.69
CA ASP A 168 19.11 -8.58 -15.41
C ASP A 168 19.24 -7.67 -14.16
N TYR A 169 18.91 -6.37 -14.26
CA TYR A 169 18.96 -5.45 -13.12
C TYR A 169 18.05 -5.87 -11.96
N GLU A 170 16.94 -6.58 -12.24
CA GLU A 170 15.99 -7.02 -11.21
C GLU A 170 16.38 -8.33 -10.50
N THR A 171 17.32 -9.12 -10.99
CA THR A 171 17.35 -10.55 -10.61
C THR A 171 18.60 -11.05 -9.90
N SER A 172 19.78 -10.45 -10.06
CA SER A 172 20.98 -10.99 -9.40
C SER A 172 21.35 -10.25 -8.12
N GLU A 173 21.50 -8.96 -8.12
CA GLU A 173 21.88 -8.20 -6.93
C GLU A 173 20.80 -8.24 -5.85
N TYR A 174 19.51 -8.02 -6.21
CA TYR A 174 18.41 -8.05 -5.24
C TYR A 174 18.17 -9.44 -4.64
N ARG A 175 18.32 -10.52 -5.40
CA ARG A 175 18.19 -11.88 -4.85
C ARG A 175 19.35 -12.27 -3.96
N GLU A 176 20.57 -11.86 -4.28
CA GLU A 176 21.73 -12.10 -3.45
C GLU A 176 21.66 -11.27 -2.16
N GLU A 177 21.29 -9.98 -2.24
CA GLU A 177 21.03 -9.14 -1.07
C GLU A 177 19.87 -9.69 -0.21
N GLU A 178 18.78 -10.16 -0.83
CA GLU A 178 17.63 -10.73 -0.12
C GLU A 178 17.98 -12.05 0.58
N GLN A 179 18.71 -12.96 -0.09
CA GLN A 179 19.15 -14.21 0.50
C GLN A 179 20.17 -13.97 1.62
N ALA A 180 21.13 -13.09 1.40
CA ALA A 180 22.10 -12.71 2.44
C ALA A 180 21.38 -12.08 3.65
N SER A 181 20.38 -11.26 3.40
CA SER A 181 19.56 -10.62 4.44
C SER A 181 18.73 -11.61 5.26
N LEU A 182 18.19 -12.65 4.62
CA LEU A 182 17.49 -13.73 5.32
C LEU A 182 18.43 -14.57 6.19
N GLU A 183 19.65 -14.85 5.70
CA GLU A 183 20.67 -15.58 6.44
C GLU A 183 21.19 -14.78 7.62
N ALA A 184 21.49 -13.51 7.42
CA ALA A 184 21.87 -12.58 8.48
C ALA A 184 20.78 -12.50 9.57
N SER A 185 19.52 -12.46 9.16
CA SER A 185 18.37 -12.47 10.08
C SER A 185 18.32 -13.73 10.94
N ARG A 186 18.61 -14.90 10.36
CA ARG A 186 18.67 -16.16 11.12
C ARG A 186 19.79 -16.16 12.14
N LEU A 187 20.99 -15.76 11.72
CA LEU A 187 22.17 -15.71 12.62
C LEU A 187 21.94 -14.76 13.81
N MET A 188 21.29 -13.61 13.57
CA MET A 188 20.97 -12.67 14.64
C MET A 188 19.86 -13.20 15.57
N VAL A 189 18.85 -13.90 15.02
CA VAL A 189 17.82 -14.59 15.84
C VAL A 189 18.47 -15.69 16.70
N ASP A 190 19.37 -16.46 16.14
CA ASP A 190 20.08 -17.53 16.87
C ASP A 190 20.95 -16.94 17.99
N LEU A 191 21.65 -15.83 17.73
CA LEU A 191 22.41 -15.12 18.75
C LEU A 191 21.49 -14.53 19.83
N PHE A 192 20.36 -13.93 19.43
CA PHE A 192 19.38 -13.41 20.39
C PHE A 192 18.78 -14.52 21.28
N ARG A 193 18.41 -15.67 20.69
CA ARG A 193 17.91 -16.82 21.45
C ARG A 193 18.97 -17.36 22.41
N ALA A 194 20.22 -17.49 21.94
CA ALA A 194 21.30 -17.90 22.79
C ALA A 194 21.50 -16.96 24.01
N MET A 195 21.33 -15.62 23.80
CA MET A 195 21.48 -14.63 24.90
C MET A 195 20.28 -14.59 25.87
N ASN A 196 19.08 -14.98 25.44
CA ASN A 196 17.86 -14.90 26.28
C ASN A 196 17.35 -16.26 26.77
N GLY A 197 17.95 -17.39 26.34
CA GLY A 197 17.44 -18.75 26.56
C GLY A 197 16.37 -19.16 25.56
N ASP A 198 16.12 -20.49 25.41
CA ASP A 198 15.14 -21.04 24.48
C ASP A 198 13.66 -20.77 24.85
N ASP A 199 13.39 -20.17 26.00
CA ASP A 199 12.08 -20.06 26.63
C ASP A 199 11.28 -18.79 26.26
N VAL A 200 11.30 -18.37 24.99
CA VAL A 200 10.39 -17.29 24.55
C VAL A 200 8.96 -17.80 24.28
N ASP A 201 8.74 -19.11 24.14
CA ASP A 201 7.43 -19.70 23.82
C ASP A 201 6.84 -20.68 24.85
N GLU A 202 7.57 -21.15 25.89
CA GLU A 202 7.03 -22.02 26.95
C GLU A 202 7.56 -21.65 28.35
N ALA A 203 6.71 -21.04 29.14
CA ALA A 203 6.95 -20.86 30.57
C ALA A 203 6.77 -22.20 31.32
N VAL A 204 7.84 -22.97 31.46
CA VAL A 204 7.90 -24.08 32.40
C VAL A 204 9.25 -24.04 33.16
N GLY A 205 9.23 -23.39 34.29
CA GLY A 205 10.34 -23.38 35.24
C GLY A 205 10.02 -22.51 36.46
N ASP A 206 10.29 -23.02 37.66
CA ASP A 206 9.97 -22.44 38.98
C ASP A 206 10.79 -21.18 39.35
N GLU A 207 10.92 -20.21 38.43
CA GLU A 207 11.44 -18.89 38.79
C GLU A 207 10.28 -17.87 38.82
N ALA A 208 10.29 -17.01 39.83
CA ALA A 208 9.28 -16.01 40.09
C ALA A 208 9.01 -15.13 38.83
N PRO A 209 7.76 -14.80 38.50
CA PRO A 209 7.45 -14.00 37.35
C PRO A 209 8.19 -12.66 37.42
N THR A 210 9.08 -12.39 36.47
CA THR A 210 9.68 -11.07 36.24
C THR A 210 8.55 -10.08 35.93
N THR A 211 8.64 -8.89 36.50
CA THR A 211 7.66 -7.84 36.18
C THR A 211 7.80 -7.50 34.68
N PRO A 212 6.72 -7.03 34.02
CA PRO A 212 6.81 -6.59 32.62
C PRO A 212 7.94 -5.54 32.41
N GLU A 213 8.20 -4.71 33.43
CA GLU A 213 9.25 -3.68 33.36
C GLU A 213 10.67 -4.32 33.37
N GLU A 214 10.88 -5.39 34.16
CA GLU A 214 12.18 -6.11 34.19
C GLU A 214 12.44 -6.87 32.90
N GLU A 215 11.39 -7.40 32.28
CA GLU A 215 11.49 -8.07 30.98
C GLU A 215 11.83 -7.07 29.86
N ASP A 216 11.19 -5.91 29.84
CA ASP A 216 11.48 -4.83 28.89
C ASP A 216 12.92 -4.32 29.04
N GLU A 217 13.42 -4.17 30.26
CA GLU A 217 14.81 -3.74 30.52
C GLU A 217 15.84 -4.79 30.06
N ARG A 218 15.56 -6.09 30.25
CA ARG A 218 16.40 -7.19 29.77
C ARG A 218 16.46 -7.21 28.25
N VAL A 219 15.30 -7.14 27.59
CA VAL A 219 15.19 -7.10 26.12
C VAL A 219 15.93 -5.88 25.56
N MET A 220 15.78 -4.73 26.19
CA MET A 220 16.48 -3.51 25.80
C MET A 220 18.00 -3.69 25.89
N ARG A 221 18.52 -4.22 26.98
CA ARG A 221 19.95 -4.45 27.20
C ARG A 221 20.54 -5.42 26.16
N THR A 222 19.86 -6.56 25.92
CA THR A 222 20.26 -7.51 24.88
C THR A 222 20.28 -6.86 23.50
N SER A 223 19.29 -6.02 23.18
CA SER A 223 19.19 -5.32 21.91
C SER A 223 20.38 -4.37 21.69
N VAL A 224 20.84 -3.66 22.75
CA VAL A 224 22.02 -2.80 22.69
C VAL A 224 23.28 -3.61 22.40
N TYR A 225 23.46 -4.75 23.08
CA TYR A 225 24.58 -5.66 22.82
C TYR A 225 24.59 -6.15 21.37
N LEU A 226 23.46 -6.63 20.88
CA LEU A 226 23.33 -7.14 19.51
C LEU A 226 23.63 -6.06 18.46
N THR A 227 23.17 -4.83 18.67
CA THR A 227 23.48 -3.75 17.73
C THR A 227 24.97 -3.42 17.70
N ARG A 228 25.63 -3.40 18.84
CA ARG A 228 27.11 -3.21 18.93
C ARG A 228 27.86 -4.34 18.24
N ILE A 229 27.44 -5.58 18.48
CA ILE A 229 28.00 -6.77 17.81
C ILE A 229 27.78 -6.68 16.31
N LEU A 230 26.57 -6.36 15.86
CA LEU A 230 26.23 -6.23 14.45
C LEU A 230 27.06 -5.13 13.76
N PHE A 231 27.27 -3.99 14.42
CA PHE A 231 28.17 -2.95 13.93
C PHE A 231 29.60 -3.47 13.73
N LEU A 232 30.11 -4.31 14.67
CA LEU A 232 31.44 -4.88 14.59
C LEU A 232 31.57 -5.93 13.49
N LEU A 233 30.58 -6.83 13.37
CA LEU A 233 30.51 -7.82 12.29
C LEU A 233 30.49 -7.14 10.90
N PHE A 234 29.62 -6.14 10.74
CA PHE A 234 29.56 -5.38 9.51
C PHE A 234 30.87 -4.62 9.25
N GLY A 235 31.46 -4.04 10.29
CA GLY A 235 32.69 -3.29 10.19
C GLY A 235 33.88 -4.12 9.73
N ASP A 236 33.96 -5.39 10.14
CA ASP A 236 34.97 -6.34 9.70
C ASP A 236 34.95 -6.57 8.20
N ASP A 237 33.76 -6.81 7.64
CA ASP A 237 33.60 -7.18 6.24
C ASP A 237 33.45 -5.95 5.32
N ALA A 238 32.87 -4.87 5.84
CA ALA A 238 32.75 -3.62 5.09
C ALA A 238 34.08 -2.83 5.04
N GLY A 239 35.13 -3.26 5.74
CA GLY A 239 36.44 -2.59 5.72
C GLY A 239 36.41 -1.23 6.41
N LEU A 240 35.70 -1.12 7.54
CA LEU A 240 35.68 0.08 8.38
C LEU A 240 37.01 0.35 9.06
N TRP A 241 37.86 -0.67 9.19
CA TRP A 241 39.21 -0.58 9.75
C TRP A 241 40.24 -1.28 8.90
N ASP A 242 41.53 -0.90 9.11
CA ASP A 242 42.65 -1.29 8.25
C ASP A 242 43.00 -2.78 8.31
N THR A 243 42.64 -3.47 9.40
CA THR A 243 42.92 -4.89 9.59
C THR A 243 41.68 -5.72 9.30
N PRO A 244 41.64 -6.50 8.19
CA PRO A 244 40.52 -7.37 7.90
C PRO A 244 40.26 -8.38 9.01
N HIS A 245 38.98 -8.73 9.25
CA HIS A 245 38.51 -9.71 10.24
C HIS A 245 39.03 -9.50 11.65
N LEU A 246 39.32 -8.22 12.04
CA LEU A 246 39.90 -7.88 13.34
C LEU A 246 38.97 -8.27 14.50
N PHE A 247 37.66 -8.11 14.36
CA PHE A 247 36.67 -8.50 15.37
C PHE A 247 36.53 -10.03 15.46
N ALA A 248 36.42 -10.70 14.32
CA ALA A 248 36.33 -12.15 14.26
C ALA A 248 37.56 -12.82 14.89
N ASP A 249 38.77 -12.31 14.58
CA ASP A 249 40.04 -12.79 15.17
C ASP A 249 40.10 -12.53 16.68
N PHE A 250 39.61 -11.38 17.13
CA PHE A 250 39.51 -11.07 18.56
C PHE A 250 38.62 -12.08 19.30
N VAL A 251 37.40 -12.34 18.77
CA VAL A 251 36.49 -13.33 19.36
C VAL A 251 37.06 -14.74 19.35
N ARG A 252 37.71 -15.17 18.26
CA ARG A 252 38.24 -16.53 18.14
C ARG A 252 39.45 -16.79 19.05
N ASN A 253 40.41 -15.84 19.04
CA ASN A 253 41.74 -16.08 19.57
C ASN A 253 41.96 -15.51 20.96
N GLU A 254 41.21 -14.50 21.40
CA GLU A 254 41.46 -13.77 22.64
C GLU A 254 40.35 -13.92 23.68
N THR A 255 39.23 -14.61 23.33
CA THR A 255 38.10 -14.79 24.25
C THR A 255 37.80 -16.27 24.56
N THR A 256 37.30 -16.53 25.76
CA THR A 256 36.63 -17.77 26.18
C THR A 256 35.16 -17.47 26.47
N PRO A 257 34.28 -18.46 26.61
CA PRO A 257 32.88 -18.20 26.98
C PRO A 257 32.78 -17.29 28.23
N GLU A 258 33.56 -17.58 29.28
CA GLU A 258 33.51 -16.87 30.55
C GLU A 258 34.08 -15.44 30.44
N SER A 259 35.03 -15.21 29.54
CA SER A 259 35.68 -13.91 29.37
C SER A 259 35.06 -13.01 28.29
N LEU A 260 34.23 -13.57 27.42
CA LEU A 260 33.72 -12.87 26.23
C LEU A 260 32.96 -11.61 26.60
N GLY A 261 32.00 -11.67 27.53
CA GLY A 261 31.18 -10.51 27.93
C GLY A 261 32.00 -9.35 28.47
N PRO A 262 32.85 -9.58 29.52
CA PRO A 262 33.74 -8.53 30.02
C PRO A 262 34.69 -7.97 28.95
N GLN A 263 35.17 -8.78 28.03
CA GLN A 263 36.08 -8.35 26.96
C GLN A 263 35.34 -7.56 25.86
N LEU A 264 34.08 -7.89 25.54
CA LEU A 264 33.25 -7.08 24.67
C LEU A 264 32.98 -5.69 25.26
N ASN A 265 32.68 -5.61 26.55
CA ASN A 265 32.50 -4.32 27.22
C ASN A 265 33.77 -3.47 27.21
N GLU A 266 34.94 -4.08 27.40
CA GLU A 266 36.22 -3.37 27.28
C GLU A 266 36.46 -2.90 25.85
N LEU A 267 36.14 -3.72 24.84
CA LEU A 267 36.19 -3.32 23.44
C LEU A 267 35.26 -2.13 23.14
N PHE A 268 34.00 -2.17 23.62
CA PHE A 268 33.05 -1.06 23.45
C PHE A 268 33.56 0.23 24.07
N ARG A 269 34.17 0.14 25.26
CA ARG A 269 34.82 1.27 25.92
C ARG A 269 35.98 1.83 25.09
N ILE A 270 36.78 0.97 24.48
CA ILE A 270 37.94 1.36 23.64
C ILE A 270 37.44 2.07 22.39
N LEU A 271 36.40 1.53 21.71
CA LEU A 271 35.80 2.15 20.52
C LEU A 271 35.26 3.55 20.84
N ASN A 272 34.80 3.80 22.05
CA ASN A 272 34.31 5.13 22.49
C ASN A 272 35.44 6.00 23.11
N THR A 273 36.69 5.55 23.13
CA THR A 273 37.78 6.31 23.70
C THR A 273 38.76 6.81 22.63
N PRO A 274 38.96 8.15 22.50
CA PRO A 274 39.96 8.71 21.59
C PRO A 274 41.33 8.05 21.75
N ILE A 275 42.04 7.85 20.66
CA ILE A 275 43.32 7.12 20.66
C ILE A 275 44.36 7.73 21.63
N GLU A 276 44.38 9.07 21.72
CA GLU A 276 45.31 9.80 22.57
C GLU A 276 45.03 9.61 24.08
N LYS A 277 43.76 9.22 24.40
CA LYS A 277 43.33 9.00 25.80
C LYS A 277 43.42 7.54 26.23
N ARG A 278 43.82 6.63 25.34
CA ARG A 278 43.91 5.20 25.62
C ARG A 278 45.18 4.87 26.43
N SER A 279 45.10 3.82 27.23
CA SER A 279 46.26 3.31 27.96
C SER A 279 47.37 2.82 26.98
N LYS A 280 48.61 3.22 27.23
CA LYS A 280 49.76 2.70 26.46
C LYS A 280 50.05 1.21 26.71
N ARG A 281 49.34 0.57 27.65
CA ARG A 281 49.49 -0.84 28.03
C ARG A 281 48.35 -1.71 27.50
N LEU A 282 47.53 -1.19 26.55
CA LEU A 282 46.48 -1.98 25.91
C LEU A 282 47.07 -3.21 25.19
N PRO A 283 46.41 -4.38 25.25
CA PRO A 283 46.77 -5.54 24.44
C PRO A 283 46.80 -5.19 22.95
N GLY A 284 47.69 -5.87 22.20
CA GLY A 284 48.00 -5.52 20.81
C GLY A 284 46.80 -5.51 19.87
N THR A 285 45.85 -6.45 20.00
CA THR A 285 44.66 -6.53 19.17
C THR A 285 43.66 -5.43 19.50
N LEU A 286 43.38 -5.19 20.78
CA LEU A 286 42.52 -4.10 21.23
C LEU A 286 43.03 -2.71 20.80
N ALA A 287 44.38 -2.54 20.73
CA ALA A 287 44.97 -1.29 20.31
C ALA A 287 44.77 -1.01 18.79
N LYS A 288 44.50 -2.03 17.98
CA LYS A 288 44.28 -1.88 16.53
C LYS A 288 42.89 -1.34 16.18
N PHE A 289 41.90 -1.47 17.07
CA PHE A 289 40.56 -0.95 16.81
C PHE A 289 40.56 0.58 16.75
N PRO A 290 39.88 1.19 15.77
CA PRO A 290 39.84 2.65 15.64
C PRO A 290 39.00 3.30 16.74
N TYR A 291 39.07 4.60 16.85
CA TYR A 291 38.11 5.41 17.61
C TYR A 291 36.88 5.65 16.73
N VAL A 292 35.71 5.20 17.16
CA VAL A 292 34.46 5.30 16.37
C VAL A 292 33.74 6.60 16.65
N ASN A 293 33.67 7.08 17.92
CA ASN A 293 32.92 8.29 18.32
C ASN A 293 31.42 8.20 17.97
N GLY A 294 30.85 7.02 18.07
CA GLY A 294 29.41 6.82 17.76
C GLY A 294 28.57 6.77 19.02
N ALA A 295 27.33 7.34 18.94
CA ALA A 295 26.39 7.30 20.05
C ALA A 295 26.05 5.87 20.52
N ILE A 296 26.19 4.89 19.63
CA ILE A 296 25.97 3.46 19.92
C ILE A 296 26.88 2.91 21.04
N PHE A 297 28.08 3.45 21.18
CA PHE A 297 29.04 3.04 22.20
C PHE A 297 29.09 3.98 23.42
N ALA A 298 28.27 5.05 23.47
CA ALA A 298 28.34 6.07 24.51
C ALA A 298 27.94 5.53 25.89
N ASP A 299 26.93 4.68 25.96
CA ASP A 299 26.42 4.16 27.21
C ASP A 299 27.26 2.99 27.74
N THR A 300 27.50 2.99 29.07
CA THR A 300 28.18 1.87 29.74
C THR A 300 27.14 0.79 30.02
N LEU A 301 27.36 -0.40 29.49
CA LEU A 301 26.52 -1.57 29.78
C LEU A 301 27.11 -2.38 30.94
N GLU A 302 26.25 -3.01 31.71
CA GLU A 302 26.70 -4.07 32.64
C GLU A 302 27.25 -5.24 31.84
N PRO A 303 28.29 -5.92 32.31
CA PRO A 303 28.85 -7.08 31.65
C PRO A 303 27.82 -8.20 31.51
N GLU A 304 27.56 -8.64 30.28
CA GLU A 304 26.80 -9.85 30.03
C GLU A 304 27.71 -11.06 30.16
N TYR A 305 27.18 -12.16 30.70
CA TYR A 305 27.95 -13.40 30.83
C TYR A 305 27.54 -14.36 29.73
N PHE A 306 28.47 -14.65 28.85
CA PHE A 306 28.25 -15.58 27.76
C PHE A 306 28.55 -17.02 28.19
N ASP A 307 27.70 -17.93 27.72
CA ASP A 307 27.98 -19.36 27.80
C ASP A 307 28.62 -19.89 26.49
N TYR A 308 28.80 -21.21 26.41
CA TYR A 308 29.36 -21.84 25.22
C TYR A 308 28.44 -21.65 24.00
N ALA A 309 27.12 -21.78 24.15
CA ALA A 309 26.17 -21.65 23.06
C ALA A 309 26.13 -20.23 22.49
N MET A 310 26.14 -19.22 23.35
CA MET A 310 26.20 -17.79 22.95
C MET A 310 27.47 -17.49 22.16
N ARG A 311 28.63 -18.02 22.63
CA ARG A 311 29.92 -17.80 21.95
C ARG A 311 29.95 -18.49 20.60
N GLU A 312 29.41 -19.73 20.46
CA GLU A 312 29.31 -20.43 19.19
C GLU A 312 28.38 -19.70 18.21
N ALA A 313 27.24 -19.21 18.69
CA ALA A 313 26.35 -18.39 17.86
C ALA A 313 27.04 -17.12 17.31
N LEU A 314 27.84 -16.45 18.15
CA LEU A 314 28.62 -15.29 17.71
C LEU A 314 29.73 -15.69 16.72
N LEU A 315 30.42 -16.82 16.91
CA LEU A 315 31.39 -17.30 15.95
C LEU A 315 30.80 -17.66 14.62
N ASN A 316 29.63 -18.29 14.60
CA ASN A 316 28.86 -18.55 13.37
C ASN A 316 28.50 -17.24 12.66
N ALA A 317 28.12 -16.20 13.40
CA ALA A 317 27.89 -14.87 12.84
C ALA A 317 29.19 -14.24 12.29
N CYS A 318 30.35 -14.49 12.88
CA CYS A 318 31.65 -14.03 12.36
C CYS A 318 32.08 -14.74 11.06
N ASP A 319 31.51 -15.90 10.73
CA ASP A 319 31.81 -16.65 9.51
C ASP A 319 30.99 -16.20 8.31
N PHE A 320 29.97 -15.37 8.51
CA PHE A 320 29.11 -14.84 7.47
C PHE A 320 29.71 -13.53 6.90
N ASP A 321 29.53 -13.31 5.58
CA ASP A 321 29.98 -12.09 4.89
C ASP A 321 28.92 -10.97 5.00
N TRP A 322 29.05 -10.12 6.00
CA TRP A 322 28.12 -9.01 6.29
C TRP A 322 28.19 -7.86 5.27
N SER A 323 29.19 -7.84 4.41
CA SER A 323 29.28 -6.81 3.37
C SER A 323 28.19 -6.93 2.29
N LYS A 324 27.56 -8.10 2.19
CA LYS A 324 26.52 -8.41 1.17
C LYS A 324 25.12 -8.03 1.57
N ILE A 325 24.86 -7.68 2.84
CA ILE A 325 23.53 -7.32 3.30
C ILE A 325 23.18 -5.87 2.99
N ASP A 326 21.89 -5.63 2.72
CA ASP A 326 21.37 -4.27 2.71
C ASP A 326 21.24 -3.75 4.16
N VAL A 327 21.75 -2.54 4.42
CA VAL A 327 21.72 -1.95 5.77
C VAL A 327 20.30 -1.77 6.30
N SER A 328 19.28 -1.69 5.45
CA SER A 328 17.86 -1.62 5.87
C SER A 328 17.39 -2.86 6.67
N VAL A 329 18.10 -3.99 6.50
CA VAL A 329 17.85 -5.22 7.28
C VAL A 329 18.11 -5.03 8.77
N PHE A 330 18.99 -4.10 9.16
CA PHE A 330 19.22 -3.76 10.57
C PHE A 330 17.91 -3.44 11.31
N GLY A 331 16.99 -2.69 10.66
CA GLY A 331 15.69 -2.39 11.25
C GLY A 331 14.78 -3.61 11.40
N SER A 332 14.80 -4.53 10.44
CA SER A 332 13.96 -5.74 10.50
C SER A 332 14.46 -6.75 11.55
N LEU A 333 15.78 -6.85 11.73
CA LEU A 333 16.39 -7.71 12.73
C LEU A 333 15.91 -7.39 14.15
N PHE A 334 15.74 -6.09 14.44
CA PHE A 334 15.31 -5.64 15.77
C PHE A 334 13.80 -5.73 16.01
N GLN A 335 12.98 -5.78 14.99
CA GLN A 335 11.56 -6.09 15.14
C GLN A 335 11.29 -7.55 15.53
N LEU A 336 12.21 -8.47 15.20
CA LEU A 336 12.12 -9.87 15.61
C LEU A 336 12.29 -10.06 17.11
N VAL A 337 13.00 -9.11 17.76
CA VAL A 337 13.32 -9.13 19.19
C VAL A 337 12.17 -8.63 20.08
N LYS A 338 11.27 -7.78 19.55
CA LYS A 338 10.11 -7.27 20.32
C LYS A 338 9.06 -8.36 20.55
N SER A 339 8.43 -8.37 21.75
CA SER A 339 7.29 -9.26 22.04
C SER A 339 6.13 -9.03 21.07
N LYS A 340 5.26 -10.06 20.87
CA LYS A 340 4.07 -9.97 20.00
C LYS A 340 3.09 -8.87 20.45
N GLU A 341 2.99 -8.64 21.76
CA GLU A 341 2.13 -7.63 22.39
C GLU A 341 2.67 -6.21 22.14
N ALA A 342 3.95 -5.97 22.37
CA ALA A 342 4.59 -4.67 22.11
C ALA A 342 4.47 -4.26 20.63
N ARG A 343 4.70 -5.19 19.71
CA ARG A 343 4.53 -4.94 18.25
C ARG A 343 3.12 -4.54 17.85
N ARG A 344 2.08 -5.05 18.55
CA ARG A 344 0.67 -4.69 18.29
C ARG A 344 0.29 -3.33 18.88
N GLY A 345 0.87 -2.96 20.01
CA GLY A 345 0.60 -1.69 20.70
C GLY A 345 1.17 -0.49 19.93
N ASP A 346 2.36 -0.63 19.38
CA ASP A 346 3.10 0.48 18.75
C ASP A 346 2.76 0.70 17.27
N GLY A 347 2.00 -0.22 16.64
CA GLY A 347 1.61 -0.09 15.22
C GLY A 347 2.79 -0.17 14.24
N GLU A 348 3.96 -0.63 14.70
CA GLU A 348 5.17 -0.73 13.91
C GLU A 348 5.06 -1.83 12.85
N HIS A 349 5.30 -1.49 11.60
CA HIS A 349 5.35 -2.41 10.46
C HIS A 349 6.62 -2.18 9.66
N TYR A 350 7.40 -3.24 9.45
CA TYR A 350 8.53 -3.18 8.50
C TYR A 350 8.03 -2.77 7.11
N THR A 351 8.75 -1.84 6.49
CA THR A 351 8.43 -1.33 5.17
C THR A 351 9.47 -1.87 4.18
N SER A 352 9.04 -2.70 3.23
CA SER A 352 9.92 -3.24 2.19
C SER A 352 10.44 -2.12 1.28
N LYS A 353 11.63 -2.33 0.68
CA LYS A 353 12.25 -1.38 -0.25
C LYS A 353 11.30 -1.01 -1.41
N THR A 354 10.58 -1.98 -1.96
CA THR A 354 9.59 -1.74 -3.02
C THR A 354 8.51 -0.74 -2.58
N ASN A 355 8.00 -0.86 -1.36
CA ASN A 355 6.99 0.05 -0.84
C ASN A 355 7.56 1.43 -0.49
N ILE A 356 8.83 1.50 -0.04
CA ILE A 356 9.54 2.78 0.15
C ILE A 356 9.65 3.50 -1.19
N LEU A 357 10.08 2.82 -2.25
CA LEU A 357 10.24 3.40 -3.59
C LEU A 357 8.90 3.88 -4.18
N LYS A 358 7.77 3.21 -3.91
CA LYS A 358 6.43 3.72 -4.26
C LYS A 358 6.11 5.08 -3.63
N THR A 359 6.75 5.41 -2.51
CA THR A 359 6.56 6.69 -1.81
C THR A 359 7.55 7.75 -2.27
N ILE A 360 8.86 7.46 -2.19
CA ILE A 360 9.91 8.45 -2.48
C ILE A 360 10.16 8.63 -3.98
N GLY A 361 9.89 7.59 -4.80
CA GLY A 361 10.02 7.64 -6.24
C GLY A 361 9.26 8.82 -6.83
N PRO A 362 7.91 8.78 -6.84
CA PRO A 362 7.11 9.86 -7.42
C PRO A 362 7.13 11.16 -6.61
N LEU A 363 7.60 11.12 -5.34
CA LEU A 363 7.73 12.33 -4.54
C LEU A 363 8.88 13.22 -5.05
N PHE A 364 10.08 12.66 -5.20
CA PHE A 364 11.28 13.42 -5.64
C PHE A 364 12.29 12.59 -6.44
N LEU A 365 12.45 11.28 -6.14
CA LEU A 365 13.58 10.50 -6.64
C LEU A 365 13.53 10.30 -8.16
N ASP A 366 12.35 9.98 -8.72
CA ASP A 366 12.18 9.76 -10.17
C ASP A 366 12.55 11.03 -10.95
N GLU A 367 12.09 12.19 -10.46
CA GLU A 367 12.38 13.48 -11.11
C GLU A 367 13.89 13.80 -11.11
N LEU A 368 14.56 13.61 -9.96
CA LEU A 368 15.99 13.85 -9.83
C LEU A 368 16.79 12.86 -10.69
N ARG A 369 16.37 11.61 -10.73
CA ARG A 369 17.01 10.56 -11.53
C ARG A 369 16.85 10.85 -13.03
N ASP A 370 15.63 11.17 -13.48
CA ASP A 370 15.38 11.50 -14.88
C ASP A 370 16.17 12.74 -15.35
N GLN A 371 16.34 13.74 -14.49
CA GLN A 371 17.17 14.91 -14.79
C GLN A 371 18.66 14.54 -14.88
N ALA A 372 19.17 13.74 -13.94
CA ALA A 372 20.54 13.25 -13.95
C ALA A 372 20.81 12.42 -15.22
N ASP A 373 19.94 11.45 -15.52
CA ASP A 373 20.08 10.58 -16.68
C ASP A 373 20.10 11.36 -18.01
N LYS A 374 19.26 12.38 -18.16
CA LYS A 374 19.27 13.28 -19.33
C LYS A 374 20.58 14.06 -19.47
N LEU A 375 21.16 14.50 -18.35
CA LEU A 375 22.43 15.21 -18.34
C LEU A 375 23.60 14.27 -18.63
N VAL A 376 23.60 13.08 -18.07
CA VAL A 376 24.66 12.06 -18.21
C VAL A 376 24.63 11.43 -19.60
N SER A 377 23.47 11.08 -20.13
CA SER A 377 23.33 10.41 -21.44
C SER A 377 23.67 11.31 -22.64
N SER A 378 23.59 12.63 -22.51
CA SER A 378 23.89 13.56 -23.59
C SER A 378 25.40 13.96 -23.61
N PRO A 379 26.22 13.47 -24.54
CA PRO A 379 27.65 13.83 -24.62
C PRO A 379 27.90 15.35 -24.79
N ALA A 380 26.94 16.06 -25.33
CA ALA A 380 27.02 17.51 -25.51
C ALA A 380 26.79 18.33 -24.23
N THR A 381 26.34 17.70 -23.15
CA THR A 381 26.14 18.42 -21.89
C THR A 381 27.46 18.91 -21.31
N PRO A 382 27.64 20.22 -21.07
CA PRO A 382 28.86 20.75 -20.47
C PRO A 382 29.05 20.19 -19.03
N VAL A 383 30.32 19.94 -18.65
CA VAL A 383 30.69 19.47 -17.28
C VAL A 383 30.07 20.36 -16.20
N ARG A 384 30.09 21.67 -16.40
CA ARG A 384 29.48 22.62 -15.45
C ARG A 384 28.03 22.33 -15.13
N LYS A 385 27.21 21.85 -16.09
CA LYS A 385 25.81 21.53 -15.83
C LYS A 385 25.65 20.28 -14.97
N LEU A 386 26.53 19.28 -15.14
CA LEU A 386 26.56 18.09 -14.28
C LEU A 386 26.90 18.48 -12.84
N GLU A 387 27.89 19.37 -12.68
CA GLU A 387 28.32 19.86 -11.37
C GLU A 387 27.26 20.73 -10.70
N GLU A 388 26.63 21.65 -11.43
CA GLU A 388 25.54 22.49 -10.92
C GLU A 388 24.36 21.62 -10.45
N PHE A 389 24.01 20.57 -11.20
CA PHE A 389 22.96 19.65 -10.79
C PHE A 389 23.37 18.80 -9.57
N ARG A 390 24.62 18.25 -9.56
CA ARG A 390 25.15 17.56 -8.38
C ARG A 390 25.10 18.45 -7.13
N ASP A 391 25.55 19.69 -7.24
CA ASP A 391 25.60 20.63 -6.13
C ASP A 391 24.17 21.02 -5.66
N SER A 392 23.17 21.01 -6.55
CA SER A 392 21.76 21.22 -6.19
C SER A 392 21.19 20.11 -5.32
N LEU A 393 21.63 18.85 -5.48
CA LEU A 393 21.18 17.73 -4.61
C LEU A 393 21.52 18.00 -3.14
N ALA A 394 22.65 18.67 -2.87
CA ALA A 394 23.09 19.01 -1.51
C ALA A 394 22.26 20.14 -0.86
N THR A 395 21.39 20.80 -1.60
CA THR A 395 20.54 21.89 -1.07
C THR A 395 19.23 21.39 -0.45
N HIS A 396 18.89 20.13 -0.67
CA HIS A 396 17.63 19.54 -0.20
C HIS A 396 17.78 18.99 1.21
N ILE A 397 16.66 18.94 1.94
CA ILE A 397 16.52 18.29 3.23
C ILE A 397 15.51 17.16 3.13
N PHE A 398 15.83 16.04 3.74
CA PHE A 398 15.01 14.82 3.73
C PHE A 398 14.64 14.47 5.16
N CYS A 399 13.34 14.26 5.43
CA CYS A 399 12.86 13.99 6.78
C CYS A 399 11.83 12.87 6.80
N ASP A 400 12.04 11.91 7.71
CA ASP A 400 11.04 10.91 8.08
C ASP A 400 10.61 11.16 9.54
N PRO A 401 9.40 11.70 9.76
CA PRO A 401 8.94 12.06 11.10
C PRO A 401 8.35 10.89 11.91
N ALA A 402 8.57 9.65 11.45
CA ALA A 402 8.25 8.41 12.17
C ALA A 402 9.22 7.32 11.69
N CYS A 403 10.53 7.60 11.81
CA CYS A 403 11.55 6.91 11.03
C CYS A 403 11.80 5.45 11.46
N GLY A 404 11.37 5.03 12.67
CA GLY A 404 11.70 3.71 13.16
C GLY A 404 13.22 3.51 13.15
N ALA A 405 13.66 2.39 12.57
CA ALA A 405 15.07 2.10 12.36
C ALA A 405 15.70 2.79 11.12
N GLY A 406 15.00 3.73 10.47
CA GLY A 406 15.52 4.58 9.41
C GLY A 406 15.35 4.08 7.98
N ASN A 407 14.59 3.03 7.71
CA ASN A 407 14.51 2.38 6.38
C ASN A 407 14.22 3.33 5.22
N PHE A 408 13.31 4.29 5.40
CA PHE A 408 13.03 5.31 4.39
C PHE A 408 14.23 6.21 4.13
N LEU A 409 14.89 6.66 5.19
CA LEU A 409 16.08 7.52 5.10
C LEU A 409 17.25 6.80 4.45
N LEU A 410 17.49 5.53 4.84
CA LEU A 410 18.54 4.68 4.28
C LEU A 410 18.36 4.48 2.76
N THR A 411 17.15 4.11 2.36
CA THR A 411 16.83 3.89 0.94
C THR A 411 16.96 5.19 0.15
N ALA A 412 16.42 6.30 0.66
CA ALA A 412 16.52 7.59 0.01
C ALA A 412 17.99 8.03 -0.14
N TYR A 413 18.81 7.88 0.90
CA TYR A 413 20.22 8.21 0.86
C TYR A 413 20.97 7.36 -0.18
N LYS A 414 20.83 6.03 -0.14
CA LYS A 414 21.47 5.09 -1.08
C LYS A 414 21.17 5.46 -2.54
N GLU A 415 19.90 5.70 -2.86
CA GLU A 415 19.47 6.02 -4.22
C GLU A 415 19.97 7.42 -4.68
N LEU A 416 19.98 8.42 -3.81
CA LEU A 416 20.53 9.75 -4.13
C LEU A 416 22.06 9.72 -4.32
N ARG A 417 22.78 8.93 -3.50
CA ARG A 417 24.22 8.74 -3.66
C ARG A 417 24.60 8.05 -4.98
N ARG A 418 23.76 7.14 -5.47
CA ARG A 418 23.92 6.55 -6.81
C ARG A 418 23.82 7.61 -7.90
N ILE A 419 22.81 8.49 -7.83
CA ILE A 419 22.68 9.62 -8.75
C ILE A 419 23.92 10.53 -8.71
N GLU A 420 24.41 10.85 -7.51
CA GLU A 420 25.62 11.66 -7.34
C GLU A 420 26.87 10.97 -7.93
N THR A 421 27.01 9.67 -7.72
CA THR A 421 28.13 8.87 -8.25
C THR A 421 28.15 8.92 -9.79
N ASP A 422 26.99 8.72 -10.43
CA ASP A 422 26.86 8.77 -11.90
C ASP A 422 27.26 10.15 -12.45
N LEU A 423 26.85 11.23 -11.80
CA LEU A 423 27.22 12.59 -12.17
C LEU A 423 28.74 12.85 -12.01
N ILE A 424 29.36 12.34 -10.93
CA ILE A 424 30.81 12.47 -10.70
C ILE A 424 31.58 11.70 -11.77
N VAL A 425 31.21 10.44 -12.04
CA VAL A 425 31.82 9.59 -13.08
C VAL A 425 31.75 10.27 -14.46
N ALA A 426 30.54 10.73 -14.85
CA ALA A 426 30.34 11.40 -16.13
C ALA A 426 31.15 12.72 -16.24
N SER A 427 31.22 13.51 -15.16
CA SER A 427 31.97 14.75 -15.11
C SER A 427 33.48 14.50 -15.33
N ARG A 428 34.03 13.47 -14.68
CA ARG A 428 35.44 13.08 -14.76
C ARG A 428 35.79 12.53 -16.14
N GLN A 429 34.94 11.65 -16.69
CA GLN A 429 35.11 11.12 -18.06
C GLN A 429 35.20 12.26 -19.08
N ARG A 430 34.33 13.26 -18.96
CA ARG A 430 34.33 14.42 -19.90
C ARG A 430 35.52 15.38 -19.72
N ARG A 431 36.13 15.41 -18.53
CA ARG A 431 37.40 16.11 -18.28
C ARG A 431 38.61 15.34 -18.80
N GLY A 432 38.43 14.06 -19.19
CA GLY A 432 39.53 13.19 -19.56
C GLY A 432 40.35 12.70 -18.35
N GLU A 433 39.76 12.74 -17.15
CA GLU A 433 40.41 12.32 -15.90
C GLU A 433 40.21 10.82 -15.72
N THR A 434 41.16 9.99 -16.18
CA THR A 434 41.10 8.52 -16.11
C THR A 434 41.86 7.94 -14.91
N GLY A 435 42.45 8.76 -14.05
CA GLY A 435 43.23 8.36 -12.90
C GLY A 435 42.49 8.40 -11.58
N MET A 436 43.08 7.77 -10.53
CA MET A 436 42.58 7.85 -9.15
C MET A 436 42.52 9.31 -8.67
N SER A 437 41.41 9.73 -8.12
CA SER A 437 41.27 11.07 -7.52
C SER A 437 41.96 11.10 -6.15
N LEU A 438 42.71 12.18 -5.91
CA LEU A 438 43.21 12.49 -4.55
C LEU A 438 42.22 13.33 -3.71
N ASN A 439 41.15 13.84 -4.34
CA ASN A 439 40.26 14.85 -3.76
C ASN A 439 38.77 14.47 -3.89
N ILE A 440 38.42 13.20 -3.77
CA ILE A 440 37.01 12.73 -3.88
C ILE A 440 36.09 13.41 -2.85
N GLU A 441 36.59 13.71 -1.67
CA GLU A 441 35.85 14.41 -0.61
C GLU A 441 35.33 15.79 -1.05
N TRP A 442 35.99 16.45 -1.99
CA TRP A 442 35.54 17.74 -2.54
C TRP A 442 34.50 17.60 -3.65
N GLU A 443 34.46 16.45 -4.30
CA GLU A 443 33.49 16.15 -5.36
C GLU A 443 32.16 15.64 -4.79
N GLN A 444 32.17 14.92 -3.69
CA GLN A 444 30.98 14.48 -2.97
C GLN A 444 30.33 15.66 -2.23
N LYS A 445 29.04 15.90 -2.48
CA LYS A 445 28.25 16.98 -1.88
C LYS A 445 27.14 16.48 -0.99
N LEU A 446 26.54 15.33 -1.34
CA LEU A 446 25.54 14.68 -0.50
C LEU A 446 26.18 14.10 0.77
N SER A 447 25.54 14.33 1.91
CA SER A 447 25.95 13.78 3.21
C SER A 447 24.73 13.38 4.03
N ILE A 448 24.92 12.48 4.98
CA ILE A 448 23.88 12.09 5.95
C ILE A 448 23.41 13.25 6.83
N GLY A 449 24.16 14.35 6.90
CA GLY A 449 23.76 15.57 7.61
C GLY A 449 22.54 16.30 7.03
N GLN A 450 22.06 15.92 5.83
CA GLN A 450 20.85 16.43 5.21
C GLN A 450 19.60 15.59 5.60
N PHE A 451 19.78 14.50 6.36
CA PHE A 451 18.75 13.53 6.70
C PHE A 451 18.34 13.68 8.17
N TYR A 452 17.03 13.82 8.35
CA TYR A 452 16.40 14.07 9.64
C TYR A 452 15.38 12.99 9.92
N GLY A 453 15.27 12.57 11.17
CA GLY A 453 14.27 11.60 11.60
C GLY A 453 13.73 11.93 12.98
N PHE A 454 12.46 11.62 13.22
CA PHE A 454 11.88 11.63 14.56
C PHE A 454 11.44 10.22 14.90
N GLU A 455 11.79 9.75 16.10
CA GLU A 455 11.39 8.44 16.57
C GLU A 455 11.00 8.48 18.04
N LEU A 456 9.82 7.93 18.35
CA LEU A 456 9.26 7.93 19.69
C LEU A 456 10.10 7.09 20.66
N ASN A 457 10.62 5.96 20.16
CA ASN A 457 11.38 4.99 20.95
C ASN A 457 12.88 5.24 20.83
N TRP A 458 13.55 5.34 21.96
CA TRP A 458 15.00 5.64 22.02
C TRP A 458 15.85 4.66 21.20
N TRP A 459 15.50 3.37 21.29
CA TRP A 459 16.33 2.33 20.69
C TRP A 459 16.28 2.31 19.14
N PRO A 460 15.11 2.28 18.48
CA PRO A 460 15.04 2.43 17.03
C PRO A 460 15.72 3.72 16.53
N ALA A 461 15.65 4.82 17.29
CA ALA A 461 16.36 6.05 16.94
C ALA A 461 17.87 5.84 16.87
N LYS A 462 18.46 5.10 17.83
CA LYS A 462 19.90 4.78 17.83
C LYS A 462 20.31 3.82 16.72
N ILE A 463 19.43 2.88 16.37
CA ILE A 463 19.63 2.01 15.20
C ILE A 463 19.65 2.85 13.94
N ALA A 464 18.68 3.74 13.74
CA ALA A 464 18.59 4.61 12.56
C ALA A 464 19.86 5.48 12.39
N GLU A 465 20.34 6.09 13.46
CA GLU A 465 21.58 6.86 13.47
C GLU A 465 22.79 6.03 13.02
N THR A 466 22.92 4.82 13.57
CA THR A 466 24.01 3.90 13.23
C THR A 466 23.89 3.40 11.80
N ALA A 467 22.73 2.99 11.38
CA ALA A 467 22.46 2.48 10.05
C ALA A 467 22.70 3.54 8.96
N MET A 468 22.38 4.81 9.22
CA MET A 468 22.71 5.92 8.34
C MET A 468 24.22 6.10 8.15
N PHE A 469 25.01 5.91 9.18
CA PHE A 469 26.46 5.91 9.06
C PHE A 469 26.97 4.72 8.22
N LEU A 470 26.41 3.54 8.42
CA LEU A 470 26.81 2.34 7.68
C LEU A 470 26.46 2.44 6.19
N VAL A 471 25.29 2.97 5.83
CA VAL A 471 24.90 3.18 4.44
C VAL A 471 25.75 4.25 3.77
N ASP A 472 26.19 5.30 4.50
CA ASP A 472 27.15 6.28 3.97
C ASP A 472 28.51 5.60 3.67
N HIS A 473 28.96 4.71 4.55
CA HIS A 473 30.20 3.95 4.31
C HIS A 473 30.06 3.04 3.07
N GLN A 474 28.94 2.33 2.90
CA GLN A 474 28.70 1.51 1.71
C GLN A 474 28.71 2.38 0.43
N ALA A 475 27.98 3.50 0.42
CA ALA A 475 27.92 4.40 -0.71
C ALA A 475 29.29 5.00 -1.07
N ASN A 476 30.14 5.27 -0.07
CA ASN A 476 31.51 5.72 -0.29
C ASN A 476 32.40 4.62 -0.90
N LYS A 477 32.16 3.36 -0.53
CA LYS A 477 32.85 2.21 -1.12
C LYS A 477 32.43 2.02 -2.58
N GLU A 478 31.13 2.17 -2.91
CA GLU A 478 30.62 2.17 -4.28
C GLU A 478 31.27 3.30 -5.11
N LEU A 479 31.32 4.52 -4.58
CA LEU A 479 31.99 5.65 -5.23
C LEU A 479 33.50 5.38 -5.44
N ALA A 480 34.17 4.79 -4.44
CA ALA A 480 35.60 4.45 -4.54
C ALA A 480 35.89 3.40 -5.62
N ASN A 481 35.00 2.42 -5.80
CA ASN A 481 35.11 1.43 -6.86
C ASN A 481 34.99 2.09 -8.25
N ALA A 482 34.20 3.15 -8.36
CA ALA A 482 34.00 3.88 -9.61
C ALA A 482 35.12 4.87 -9.95
N VAL A 483 35.68 5.58 -8.95
CA VAL A 483 36.57 6.73 -9.19
C VAL A 483 37.86 6.74 -8.34
N GLY A 484 38.06 5.78 -7.42
CA GLY A 484 39.30 5.65 -6.67
C GLY A 484 39.11 5.69 -5.14
N ARG A 485 40.10 6.17 -4.37
CA ARG A 485 40.19 6.04 -2.92
C ARG A 485 38.95 6.56 -2.15
N PRO A 486 38.34 5.77 -1.25
CA PRO A 486 37.20 6.22 -0.46
C PRO A 486 37.57 7.33 0.55
N PRO A 487 36.64 8.24 0.89
CA PRO A 487 36.82 9.20 1.97
C PRO A 487 36.94 8.48 3.31
N GLN A 488 37.80 9.01 4.21
CA GLN A 488 37.85 8.52 5.58
C GLN A 488 36.58 8.93 6.36
N ARG A 489 36.00 7.98 7.10
CA ARG A 489 34.75 8.18 7.87
C ARG A 489 34.90 8.03 9.38
N LEU A 490 36.00 7.48 9.86
CA LEU A 490 36.28 7.38 11.29
C LEU A 490 37.29 8.42 11.73
N PRO A 491 37.12 9.07 12.87
CA PRO A 491 35.95 8.99 13.76
C PRO A 491 34.70 9.59 13.14
N ILE A 492 33.50 9.19 13.57
CA ILE A 492 32.22 9.69 13.06
C ILE A 492 32.13 11.18 13.39
N THR A 493 32.20 12.03 12.36
CA THR A 493 32.13 13.48 12.48
C THR A 493 30.85 14.08 11.91
N ILE A 494 30.20 13.35 11.01
CA ILE A 494 28.92 13.74 10.40
C ILE A 494 27.93 12.64 10.77
N THR A 495 26.78 13.01 11.33
CA THR A 495 25.68 12.10 11.70
C THR A 495 24.40 12.57 11.07
N ALA A 496 23.46 11.64 10.82
CA ALA A 496 22.07 11.98 10.54
C ALA A 496 21.43 12.58 11.81
N HIS A 497 20.48 13.48 11.61
CA HIS A 497 19.81 14.15 12.72
C HIS A 497 18.58 13.36 13.17
N ILE A 498 18.80 12.31 13.94
CA ILE A 498 17.72 11.46 14.49
C ILE A 498 17.37 11.93 15.90
N VAL A 499 16.15 12.46 16.05
CA VAL A 499 15.64 13.00 17.32
C VAL A 499 14.73 11.99 17.98
N HIS A 500 15.10 11.59 19.21
CA HIS A 500 14.25 10.77 20.07
C HIS A 500 13.17 11.65 20.71
N GLY A 501 11.90 11.36 20.41
CA GLY A 501 10.76 12.07 20.96
C GLY A 501 9.49 11.95 20.12
N ASN A 502 8.37 12.39 20.70
CA ASN A 502 7.10 12.39 20.00
C ASN A 502 7.07 13.47 18.91
N ALA A 503 7.10 13.05 17.64
CA ALA A 503 7.07 13.95 16.48
C ALA A 503 5.86 14.90 16.47
N LEU A 504 4.71 14.47 17.00
CA LEU A 504 3.51 15.30 17.03
C LEU A 504 3.59 16.42 18.09
N ALA A 505 4.35 16.20 19.16
CA ALA A 505 4.56 17.19 20.22
C ALA A 505 5.74 18.14 19.94
N LEU A 506 6.76 17.69 19.20
CA LEU A 506 7.97 18.48 18.92
C LEU A 506 7.70 19.60 17.90
N ASP A 507 8.39 20.72 18.04
CA ASP A 507 8.44 21.76 17.01
C ASP A 507 9.48 21.40 15.94
N TRP A 508 9.00 21.06 14.75
CA TRP A 508 9.87 20.66 13.64
C TRP A 508 10.74 21.83 13.13
N THR A 509 10.32 23.06 13.37
CA THR A 509 11.08 24.24 12.92
C THR A 509 12.36 24.48 13.72
N GLU A 510 12.42 23.96 14.95
CA GLU A 510 13.63 24.00 15.78
C GLU A 510 14.65 22.96 15.36
N VAL A 511 14.22 21.85 14.77
CA VAL A 511 15.06 20.72 14.37
C VAL A 511 15.48 20.81 12.90
N LEU A 512 14.53 21.08 11.99
CA LEU A 512 14.80 21.15 10.57
C LEU A 512 15.17 22.59 10.17
N PRO A 513 16.37 22.82 9.62
CA PRO A 513 16.75 24.14 9.09
C PRO A 513 15.91 24.52 7.86
N VAL A 514 16.01 25.77 7.44
CA VAL A 514 15.44 26.20 6.15
C VAL A 514 16.33 25.66 5.03
N ALA A 515 15.79 24.79 4.18
CA ALA A 515 16.52 24.27 3.03
C ALA A 515 16.79 25.40 2.00
N ALA A 516 17.98 25.39 1.39
CA ALA A 516 18.26 26.26 0.24
C ALA A 516 17.52 25.79 -1.02
N GLY A 517 17.23 24.48 -1.11
CA GLY A 517 16.34 23.85 -2.06
C GLY A 517 14.97 23.54 -1.47
N GLU A 518 14.52 22.31 -1.58
CA GLU A 518 13.24 21.85 -1.03
C GLU A 518 13.41 20.94 0.19
N THR A 519 12.45 20.96 1.09
CA THR A 519 12.32 19.96 2.14
C THR A 519 11.36 18.87 1.69
N CYS A 520 11.81 17.61 1.68
CA CYS A 520 11.00 16.43 1.36
C CYS A 520 10.69 15.68 2.66
N ILE A 521 9.41 15.60 3.04
CA ILE A 521 8.95 14.86 4.21
C ILE A 521 8.22 13.60 3.76
N PHE A 522 8.61 12.46 4.27
CA PHE A 522 8.03 11.16 3.87
C PHE A 522 8.15 10.15 5.00
N GLY A 523 7.34 9.10 4.96
CA GLY A 523 7.42 8.03 5.95
C GLY A 523 6.17 7.17 6.03
N ASN A 524 6.17 6.28 7.02
CA ASN A 524 5.07 5.38 7.36
C ASN A 524 4.65 5.56 8.83
N PRO A 525 3.96 6.66 9.16
CA PRO A 525 3.51 6.92 10.53
C PRO A 525 2.53 5.86 11.04
N PRO A 526 2.42 5.65 12.37
CA PRO A 526 1.59 4.59 12.94
C PRO A 526 0.09 4.76 12.64
N PHE A 527 -0.58 3.62 12.33
CA PHE A 527 -1.99 3.54 12.01
C PHE A 527 -2.82 3.18 13.25
N LEU A 528 -3.62 4.10 13.76
CA LEU A 528 -4.51 3.86 14.88
C LEU A 528 -5.90 4.45 14.60
N GLY A 529 -6.82 3.57 14.26
CA GLY A 529 -8.21 3.95 14.02
C GLY A 529 -8.89 4.45 15.29
N HIS A 530 -10.00 5.19 15.13
CA HIS A 530 -10.74 5.81 16.24
C HIS A 530 -11.18 4.85 17.36
N ALA A 531 -11.24 3.55 17.13
CA ALA A 531 -11.64 2.56 18.11
C ALA A 531 -10.46 1.98 18.91
N THR A 532 -9.24 2.19 18.48
CA THR A 532 -8.03 1.59 19.06
C THR A 532 -7.09 2.61 19.70
N ARG A 533 -7.17 3.89 19.30
CA ARG A 533 -6.36 4.97 19.90
C ARG A 533 -6.76 5.26 21.34
N THR A 534 -5.80 5.70 22.15
CA THR A 534 -6.03 6.14 23.52
C THR A 534 -6.69 7.51 23.57
N GLU A 535 -7.18 7.93 24.77
CA GLU A 535 -7.74 9.27 24.96
C GLU A 535 -6.67 10.36 24.78
N ASP A 536 -5.43 10.12 25.20
CA ASP A 536 -4.31 11.04 25.02
C ASP A 536 -4.00 11.26 23.55
N GLN A 537 -3.93 10.20 22.75
CA GLN A 537 -3.77 10.28 21.28
C GLN A 537 -4.95 11.02 20.62
N ALA A 538 -6.15 10.87 21.16
CA ALA A 538 -7.31 11.60 20.67
C ALA A 538 -7.25 13.10 21.01
N ASN A 539 -6.74 13.45 22.19
CA ASN A 539 -6.54 14.84 22.61
C ASN A 539 -5.45 15.52 21.77
N GLU A 540 -4.34 14.82 21.54
CA GLU A 540 -3.26 15.29 20.67
C GLU A 540 -3.75 15.62 19.25
N LEU A 541 -4.55 14.73 18.63
CA LEU A 541 -5.18 15.05 17.34
C LEU A 541 -6.11 16.24 17.38
N ARG A 542 -6.89 16.45 18.48
CA ARG A 542 -7.78 17.62 18.64
C ARG A 542 -6.99 18.91 18.67
N GLU A 543 -5.85 18.92 19.36
CA GLU A 543 -4.94 20.06 19.43
C GLU A 543 -4.35 20.37 18.05
N LEU A 544 -3.78 19.37 17.39
CA LEU A 544 -3.13 19.53 16.08
C LEU A 544 -4.10 20.04 15.01
N TRP A 545 -5.32 19.53 14.96
CA TRP A 545 -6.31 19.97 13.99
C TRP A 545 -7.11 21.20 14.42
N GLY A 546 -6.94 21.70 15.66
CA GLY A 546 -7.73 22.78 16.23
C GLY A 546 -9.24 22.50 16.24
N ALA A 547 -9.65 21.23 16.23
CA ALA A 547 -11.02 20.80 16.01
C ALA A 547 -11.54 19.91 17.13
N LYS A 548 -12.73 20.23 17.68
CA LYS A 548 -13.38 19.40 18.69
C LYS A 548 -13.88 18.05 18.14
N ASP A 549 -14.26 18.00 16.87
CA ASP A 549 -14.81 16.81 16.21
C ASP A 549 -13.81 16.18 15.24
N ILE A 550 -12.90 15.41 15.79
CA ILE A 550 -11.95 14.55 15.06
C ILE A 550 -12.37 13.08 15.08
N SER A 551 -13.59 12.78 15.48
CA SER A 551 -14.04 11.49 16.02
C SER A 551 -13.66 10.26 15.17
N ARG A 552 -13.43 10.42 13.87
CA ARG A 552 -13.10 9.30 12.97
C ARG A 552 -11.80 9.45 12.18
N LEU A 553 -11.08 10.57 12.35
CA LEU A 553 -9.75 10.67 11.73
C LEU A 553 -8.85 9.58 12.29
N ASP A 554 -8.06 8.94 11.42
CA ASP A 554 -7.00 8.04 11.83
C ASP A 554 -5.86 8.83 12.47
N TYR A 555 -5.14 8.24 13.42
CA TYR A 555 -4.03 8.90 14.13
C TYR A 555 -2.93 9.39 13.18
N VAL A 556 -2.67 8.66 12.10
CA VAL A 556 -1.72 9.03 11.04
C VAL A 556 -1.97 10.43 10.46
N THR A 557 -3.18 10.96 10.57
CA THR A 557 -3.53 12.31 10.08
C THR A 557 -2.87 13.44 10.89
N GLY A 558 -2.36 13.16 12.09
CA GLY A 558 -1.57 14.11 12.88
C GLY A 558 -0.31 14.58 12.16
N TRP A 559 0.36 13.70 11.44
CA TRP A 559 1.54 14.04 10.63
C TRP A 559 1.20 14.96 9.45
N HIS A 560 -0.01 14.82 8.87
CA HIS A 560 -0.48 15.78 7.86
C HIS A 560 -0.69 17.18 8.46
N ALA A 561 -1.28 17.26 9.65
CA ALA A 561 -1.44 18.54 10.35
C ALA A 561 -0.08 19.20 10.64
N LYS A 562 0.90 18.45 11.14
CA LYS A 562 2.28 18.89 11.35
C LYS A 562 2.95 19.38 10.07
N CYS A 563 2.72 18.69 8.94
CA CYS A 563 3.24 19.17 7.64
C CYS A 563 2.60 20.50 7.21
N LEU A 564 1.30 20.70 7.42
CA LEU A 564 0.64 21.96 7.08
C LEU A 564 1.21 23.12 7.89
N ASP A 565 1.44 22.92 9.18
CA ASP A 565 2.07 23.89 10.08
C ASP A 565 3.52 24.17 9.67
N PHE A 566 4.35 23.13 9.54
CA PHE A 566 5.76 23.25 9.15
C PHE A 566 5.97 23.99 7.82
N PHE A 567 5.14 23.68 6.81
CA PHE A 567 5.24 24.27 5.48
C PHE A 567 4.46 25.57 5.30
N GLU A 568 3.92 26.18 6.35
CA GLU A 568 3.18 27.46 6.21
C GLU A 568 4.02 28.50 5.47
N ASN A 569 5.30 28.65 5.85
CA ASN A 569 6.24 29.62 5.28
C ASN A 569 7.49 28.96 4.66
N ARG A 570 7.45 27.67 4.32
CA ARG A 570 8.57 26.90 3.75
C ARG A 570 8.15 26.20 2.46
N SER A 571 9.11 26.00 1.57
CA SER A 571 8.91 25.23 0.34
C SER A 571 9.24 23.75 0.57
N GLY A 572 8.49 22.90 -0.11
CA GLY A 572 8.74 21.48 -0.08
C GLY A 572 7.53 20.64 -0.47
N ARG A 573 7.64 19.36 -0.24
CA ARG A 573 6.62 18.35 -0.56
C ARG A 573 6.60 17.25 0.48
N PHE A 574 5.47 16.56 0.63
CA PHE A 574 5.38 15.46 1.58
C PHE A 574 4.53 14.30 1.07
N ALA A 575 4.80 13.10 1.54
CA ALA A 575 4.03 11.90 1.23
C ALA A 575 4.07 10.91 2.39
N PHE A 576 2.92 10.32 2.70
CA PHE A 576 2.83 9.31 3.74
C PHE A 576 2.15 8.05 3.24
N VAL A 577 2.63 6.92 3.75
CA VAL A 577 1.87 5.67 3.76
C VAL A 577 0.80 5.79 4.82
N THR A 578 -0.44 5.44 4.49
CA THR A 578 -1.57 5.57 5.40
C THR A 578 -2.55 4.42 5.21
N THR A 579 -3.48 4.24 6.15
CA THR A 579 -4.60 3.34 5.90
C THR A 579 -5.52 3.89 4.81
N ASN A 580 -6.15 3.01 4.04
CA ASN A 580 -7.11 3.42 3.02
C ASN A 580 -8.35 4.14 3.59
N SER A 581 -8.54 4.13 4.90
CA SER A 581 -9.66 4.79 5.58
C SER A 581 -9.65 6.30 5.40
N ILE A 582 -8.49 6.94 5.21
CA ILE A 582 -8.37 8.40 5.03
C ILE A 582 -9.03 8.88 3.73
N THR A 583 -9.14 8.01 2.73
CA THR A 583 -9.75 8.30 1.42
C THR A 583 -11.21 7.87 1.34
N GLN A 584 -11.84 7.57 2.48
CA GLN A 584 -13.17 7.00 2.57
C GLN A 584 -14.04 7.72 3.60
N GLY A 585 -15.32 7.75 3.32
CA GLY A 585 -16.30 8.19 4.29
C GLY A 585 -16.12 9.65 4.70
N ASP A 586 -16.40 9.92 5.97
CA ASP A 586 -16.35 11.27 6.56
C ASP A 586 -14.92 11.74 6.95
N GLN A 587 -13.91 10.92 6.76
CA GLN A 587 -12.52 11.35 6.93
C GLN A 587 -12.08 12.26 5.79
N VAL A 588 -12.57 12.02 4.57
CA VAL A 588 -12.13 12.76 3.37
C VAL A 588 -12.31 14.27 3.50
N PRO A 589 -13.50 14.83 3.76
CA PRO A 589 -13.64 16.27 3.87
C PRO A 589 -12.86 16.88 5.05
N ARG A 590 -12.66 16.12 6.13
CA ARG A 590 -11.94 16.58 7.33
C ARG A 590 -10.44 16.64 7.14
N LEU A 591 -9.87 15.68 6.40
CA LEU A 591 -8.44 15.65 6.10
C LEU A 591 -8.10 16.55 4.91
N PHE A 592 -8.75 16.28 3.77
CA PHE A 592 -8.37 16.93 2.52
C PHE A 592 -8.88 18.38 2.40
N GLY A 593 -9.95 18.75 3.12
CA GLY A 593 -10.44 20.12 3.14
C GLY A 593 -9.37 21.13 3.60
N PRO A 594 -8.80 21.00 4.81
CA PRO A 594 -7.71 21.86 5.28
C PRO A 594 -6.49 21.83 4.36
N ILE A 595 -6.10 20.64 3.83
CA ILE A 595 -4.95 20.46 2.93
C ILE A 595 -5.16 21.29 1.64
N PHE A 596 -6.31 21.13 0.97
CA PHE A 596 -6.60 21.88 -0.25
C PHE A 596 -6.76 23.37 -0.01
N ASN A 597 -7.36 23.78 1.12
CA ASN A 597 -7.51 25.19 1.49
C ASN A 597 -6.15 25.86 1.78
N ALA A 598 -5.14 25.11 2.22
CA ALA A 598 -3.77 25.58 2.39
C ALA A 598 -2.96 25.59 1.06
N GLY A 599 -3.64 25.40 -0.09
CA GLY A 599 -3.05 25.48 -1.42
C GLY A 599 -2.28 24.23 -1.87
N TRP A 600 -2.40 23.12 -1.15
CA TRP A 600 -1.81 21.85 -1.53
C TRP A 600 -2.67 21.12 -2.56
N ARG A 601 -2.03 20.35 -3.43
CA ARG A 601 -2.68 19.39 -4.32
C ARG A 601 -2.10 18.00 -4.11
N ILE A 602 -2.84 16.99 -4.52
CA ILE A 602 -2.29 15.63 -4.59
C ILE A 602 -1.40 15.56 -5.84
N ARG A 603 -0.09 15.40 -5.64
CA ARG A 603 0.92 15.22 -6.69
C ARG A 603 0.86 13.82 -7.28
N PHE A 604 0.72 12.82 -6.40
CA PHE A 604 0.57 11.44 -6.80
C PHE A 604 -0.21 10.65 -5.74
N ALA A 605 -0.79 9.53 -6.18
CA ALA A 605 -1.41 8.61 -5.24
C ALA A 605 -1.33 7.16 -5.73
N HIS A 606 -1.16 6.25 -4.79
CA HIS A 606 -1.43 4.83 -4.94
C HIS A 606 -2.76 4.52 -4.27
N ARG A 607 -3.73 4.00 -5.03
CA ARG A 607 -5.00 3.50 -4.50
C ARG A 607 -4.77 2.31 -3.58
N THR A 608 -5.83 1.81 -2.97
CA THR A 608 -5.77 0.72 -2.00
C THR A 608 -5.00 -0.49 -2.51
N PHE A 609 -3.97 -0.88 -1.78
CA PHE A 609 -3.19 -2.10 -2.00
C PHE A 609 -2.93 -2.80 -0.65
N ALA A 610 -2.59 -4.09 -0.72
CA ALA A 610 -2.24 -4.86 0.45
C ALA A 610 -0.82 -4.50 0.90
N TRP A 611 -0.66 -4.09 2.15
CA TRP A 611 0.64 -3.89 2.76
C TRP A 611 1.14 -5.25 3.24
N ASP A 612 2.10 -5.82 2.54
CA ASP A 612 2.71 -7.07 2.95
C ASP A 612 3.73 -6.79 4.06
N SER A 613 3.47 -7.32 5.24
CA SER A 613 4.51 -7.50 6.25
C SER A 613 5.08 -8.90 6.07
N GLU A 614 6.38 -9.03 5.93
CA GLU A 614 7.09 -10.31 5.76
C GLU A 614 6.94 -11.25 6.97
N ALA A 615 6.19 -10.87 8.00
CA ALA A 615 5.94 -11.69 9.18
C ALA A 615 4.81 -12.71 8.94
N PRO A 616 5.05 -14.02 9.08
CA PRO A 616 4.03 -15.06 8.90
C PRO A 616 2.83 -14.86 9.84
N GLY A 617 1.60 -14.94 9.31
CA GLY A 617 0.36 -15.04 10.11
C GLY A 617 -0.38 -13.74 10.41
N LYS A 618 -0.01 -12.57 9.83
CA LYS A 618 -0.79 -11.32 9.98
C LYS A 618 -1.78 -11.10 8.84
N ALA A 619 -2.95 -10.56 9.17
CA ALA A 619 -3.89 -10.07 8.16
C ALA A 619 -3.28 -8.85 7.45
N ALA A 620 -3.27 -8.86 6.13
CA ALA A 620 -2.80 -7.73 5.33
C ALA A 620 -3.58 -6.45 5.68
N VAL A 621 -2.86 -5.36 5.96
CA VAL A 621 -3.46 -4.04 6.14
C VAL A 621 -3.62 -3.39 4.76
N HIS A 622 -4.78 -2.82 4.50
CA HIS A 622 -5.01 -2.10 3.25
C HIS A 622 -4.53 -0.65 3.37
N CYS A 623 -3.51 -0.31 2.61
CA CYS A 623 -2.88 1.02 2.61
C CYS A 623 -3.17 1.81 1.33
N VAL A 624 -2.96 3.11 1.42
CA VAL A 624 -2.83 4.05 0.30
C VAL A 624 -1.55 4.86 0.52
N ILE A 625 -0.95 5.35 -0.55
CA ILE A 625 0.13 6.34 -0.48
C ILE A 625 -0.37 7.61 -1.16
N VAL A 626 -0.24 8.74 -0.48
CA VAL A 626 -0.67 10.02 -1.03
C VAL A 626 0.46 11.04 -0.84
N GLY A 627 0.92 11.62 -1.93
CA GLY A 627 1.94 12.67 -1.94
C GLY A 627 1.36 14.00 -2.35
N PHE A 628 1.88 15.07 -1.75
CA PHE A 628 1.38 16.43 -1.88
C PHE A 628 2.48 17.40 -2.26
N ASP A 629 2.15 18.37 -3.12
CA ASP A 629 2.95 19.55 -3.43
C ASP A 629 2.07 20.80 -3.63
N ARG A 630 2.72 21.95 -3.88
CA ARG A 630 2.08 23.21 -4.25
C ARG A 630 2.41 23.63 -5.69
N ALA A 631 3.11 22.79 -6.43
CA ALA A 631 3.49 23.04 -7.81
C ALA A 631 2.33 22.84 -8.79
N GLN A 632 2.34 23.52 -9.93
CA GLN A 632 1.33 23.32 -10.99
C GLN A 632 1.73 22.21 -11.96
N ASP A 633 3.00 21.95 -12.13
CA ASP A 633 3.61 20.89 -12.93
C ASP A 633 4.55 20.03 -12.05
N PRO A 634 4.79 18.77 -12.37
CA PRO A 634 4.21 17.96 -13.44
C PRO A 634 2.75 17.53 -13.19
N ARG A 635 2.11 16.91 -14.20
CA ARG A 635 0.77 16.33 -14.05
C ARG A 635 0.74 15.28 -12.93
N PRO A 636 -0.33 15.21 -12.16
CA PRO A 636 -0.46 14.21 -11.10
C PRO A 636 -0.40 12.79 -11.64
N LYS A 637 0.21 11.88 -10.87
CA LYS A 637 0.33 10.45 -11.18
C LYS A 637 -0.60 9.63 -10.28
N LEU A 638 -1.40 8.74 -10.86
CA LEU A 638 -2.31 7.88 -10.10
C LEU A 638 -2.09 6.42 -10.49
N TRP A 639 -2.00 5.55 -9.50
CA TRP A 639 -1.91 4.11 -9.70
C TRP A 639 -3.07 3.38 -9.03
N ASP A 640 -3.58 2.37 -9.70
CA ASP A 640 -4.60 1.45 -9.22
C ASP A 640 -4.04 0.05 -9.06
N TYR A 641 -4.71 -0.76 -8.27
CA TYR A 641 -4.35 -2.15 -8.00
C TYR A 641 -5.57 -3.04 -8.29
N PRO A 642 -5.75 -3.52 -9.53
CA PRO A 642 -6.84 -4.45 -9.88
C PRO A 642 -6.86 -5.69 -8.98
N ASN A 643 -5.67 -6.18 -8.62
CA ASN A 643 -5.44 -7.09 -7.51
C ASN A 643 -4.68 -6.35 -6.41
N VAL A 644 -5.24 -6.24 -5.21
CA VAL A 644 -4.63 -5.53 -4.08
C VAL A 644 -3.24 -6.04 -3.68
N LYS A 645 -2.88 -7.24 -4.08
CA LYS A 645 -1.54 -7.84 -3.90
C LYS A 645 -0.69 -7.80 -5.17
N GLY A 646 -1.22 -7.28 -6.26
CA GLY A 646 -0.53 -7.20 -7.55
C GLY A 646 0.27 -5.91 -7.72
N GLU A 647 0.86 -5.77 -8.89
CA GLU A 647 1.61 -4.57 -9.27
C GLU A 647 0.69 -3.38 -9.59
N PRO A 648 1.17 -2.14 -9.39
CA PRO A 648 0.41 -0.93 -9.71
C PRO A 648 0.20 -0.75 -11.22
N VAL A 649 -1.01 -0.36 -11.60
CA VAL A 649 -1.35 0.02 -12.97
C VAL A 649 -1.59 1.52 -13.02
N ALA A 650 -0.92 2.22 -13.93
CA ALA A 650 -1.07 3.66 -14.09
C ALA A 650 -2.48 4.02 -14.59
N VAL A 651 -3.10 4.99 -13.95
CA VAL A 651 -4.43 5.52 -14.31
C VAL A 651 -4.24 6.93 -14.88
N PRO A 652 -4.72 7.21 -16.10
CA PRO A 652 -4.62 8.55 -16.68
C PRO A 652 -5.34 9.60 -15.82
N VAL A 653 -4.67 10.71 -15.55
CA VAL A 653 -5.22 11.87 -14.85
C VAL A 653 -5.25 13.06 -15.80
N GLU A 654 -6.44 13.57 -16.08
CA GLU A 654 -6.61 14.69 -17.02
C GLU A 654 -6.71 16.04 -16.30
N ARG A 655 -7.24 16.06 -15.08
CA ARG A 655 -7.51 17.28 -14.32
C ARG A 655 -6.69 17.35 -13.04
N ALA A 656 -7.13 16.63 -12.02
CA ALA A 656 -6.52 16.59 -10.70
C ALA A 656 -6.94 15.30 -9.99
N ILE A 657 -6.17 14.87 -8.99
CA ILE A 657 -6.56 13.80 -8.09
C ILE A 657 -7.29 14.42 -6.90
N ASN A 658 -8.54 14.05 -6.66
CA ASN A 658 -9.30 14.53 -5.51
C ASN A 658 -9.10 13.64 -4.26
N GLY A 659 -9.69 14.02 -3.13
CA GLY A 659 -9.56 13.29 -1.86
C GLY A 659 -10.09 11.85 -1.85
N TYR A 660 -10.83 11.44 -2.88
CA TYR A 660 -11.28 10.05 -3.08
C TYR A 660 -10.36 9.26 -4.03
N LEU A 661 -9.22 9.82 -4.38
CA LEU A 661 -8.22 9.28 -5.32
C LEU A 661 -8.82 8.96 -6.69
N VAL A 662 -9.66 9.84 -7.21
CA VAL A 662 -10.19 9.78 -8.57
C VAL A 662 -9.87 11.08 -9.32
N ASP A 663 -9.75 10.97 -10.66
CA ASP A 663 -9.51 12.13 -11.50
C ASP A 663 -10.76 13.02 -11.54
N GLY A 664 -10.63 14.27 -11.16
CA GLY A 664 -11.72 15.24 -11.16
C GLY A 664 -11.48 16.45 -10.27
N ALA A 665 -12.50 17.28 -10.12
CA ALA A 665 -12.45 18.44 -9.23
C ALA A 665 -12.37 18.02 -7.74
N ASN A 666 -11.81 18.87 -6.89
CA ASN A 666 -11.73 18.68 -5.46
C ASN A 666 -13.09 18.88 -4.77
N VAL A 667 -14.04 18.00 -5.09
CA VAL A 667 -15.37 17.99 -4.46
C VAL A 667 -15.30 17.11 -3.22
N LEU A 668 -15.65 17.70 -2.05
CA LEU A 668 -15.66 17.01 -0.76
C LEU A 668 -17.11 16.76 -0.35
N VAL A 669 -17.45 15.50 -0.13
CA VAL A 669 -18.83 15.10 0.19
C VAL A 669 -19.03 15.05 1.69
N GLU A 670 -19.84 15.96 2.21
CA GLU A 670 -20.16 16.06 3.63
C GLU A 670 -21.48 15.35 3.97
N LYS A 671 -21.54 14.79 5.18
CA LYS A 671 -22.76 14.16 5.68
C LYS A 671 -23.94 15.09 5.69
N GLN A 672 -25.08 14.60 5.24
CA GLN A 672 -26.37 15.31 5.23
C GLN A 672 -27.39 14.61 6.15
N LYS A 673 -28.12 15.39 6.92
CA LYS A 673 -29.19 14.88 7.80
C LYS A 673 -30.42 14.45 7.01
N LYS A 674 -30.65 15.03 5.85
CA LYS A 674 -31.76 14.76 4.93
C LYS A 674 -31.22 14.57 3.50
N PRO A 675 -31.92 13.84 2.64
CA PRO A 675 -31.53 13.73 1.24
C PRO A 675 -31.38 15.12 0.58
N LEU A 676 -30.30 15.31 -0.19
CA LEU A 676 -30.08 16.50 -1.03
C LEU A 676 -31.03 16.49 -2.23
N SER A 677 -31.27 15.32 -2.79
CA SER A 677 -32.17 15.15 -3.93
C SER A 677 -33.62 15.10 -3.47
N PRO A 678 -34.56 15.85 -4.12
CA PRO A 678 -35.99 15.76 -3.85
C PRO A 678 -36.57 14.40 -4.26
N GLU A 679 -35.89 13.64 -5.10
CA GLU A 679 -36.31 12.34 -5.59
C GLU A 679 -36.10 11.20 -4.56
N LEU A 680 -35.33 11.43 -3.50
CA LEU A 680 -34.98 10.41 -2.53
C LEU A 680 -35.83 10.50 -1.27
N SER A 681 -36.49 9.39 -0.92
CA SER A 681 -37.11 9.23 0.38
C SER A 681 -36.05 9.06 1.48
N PRO A 682 -36.25 9.62 2.70
CA PRO A 682 -35.31 9.43 3.79
C PRO A 682 -35.11 7.93 4.13
N ALA A 683 -33.85 7.48 4.20
CA ALA A 683 -33.49 6.15 4.66
C ALA A 683 -33.25 6.17 6.18
N VAL A 684 -33.95 5.29 6.89
CA VAL A 684 -33.87 5.18 8.34
C VAL A 684 -33.56 3.76 8.79
N PHE A 685 -33.03 3.60 9.99
CA PHE A 685 -32.79 2.30 10.60
C PHE A 685 -34.09 1.53 10.78
N GLY A 686 -34.06 0.21 10.57
CA GLY A 686 -35.15 -0.67 10.85
C GLY A 686 -35.44 -0.83 12.34
N ASN A 687 -36.35 -1.75 12.63
CA ASN A 687 -36.93 -1.93 13.96
C ASN A 687 -36.05 -2.78 14.87
N MET A 688 -35.84 -2.34 16.12
CA MET A 688 -35.05 -3.06 17.12
C MET A 688 -35.95 -3.57 18.24
N ALA A 689 -35.93 -4.87 18.43
CA ALA A 689 -36.84 -5.50 19.39
C ALA A 689 -36.48 -5.21 20.88
N ARG A 690 -35.19 -5.32 21.27
CA ARG A 690 -34.71 -5.22 22.66
C ARG A 690 -35.50 -6.12 23.61
N ASP A 691 -35.58 -7.38 23.28
CA ASP A 691 -36.58 -8.34 23.84
C ASP A 691 -35.95 -9.61 24.41
N GLY A 692 -34.62 -9.76 24.35
CA GLY A 692 -33.96 -11.01 24.72
C GLY A 692 -34.32 -12.20 23.83
N GLY A 693 -34.81 -11.94 22.59
CA GLY A 693 -35.25 -12.95 21.63
C GLY A 693 -36.72 -13.38 21.76
N ASN A 694 -37.48 -12.78 22.66
CA ASN A 694 -38.84 -13.25 22.96
C ASN A 694 -39.94 -12.67 22.05
N LEU A 695 -39.71 -11.54 21.36
CA LEU A 695 -40.58 -11.02 20.29
C LEU A 695 -40.18 -11.56 18.91
N LEU A 696 -38.97 -12.08 18.78
CA LEU A 696 -38.51 -12.74 17.56
C LEU A 696 -38.98 -14.20 17.55
N VAL A 697 -39.25 -14.74 16.38
CA VAL A 697 -39.69 -16.10 16.14
C VAL A 697 -38.77 -16.75 15.15
N GLU A 698 -37.93 -17.63 15.63
CA GLU A 698 -37.02 -18.42 14.81
C GLU A 698 -37.75 -19.58 14.12
N ALA A 699 -37.15 -20.21 13.11
CA ALA A 699 -37.80 -21.23 12.31
C ALA A 699 -38.27 -22.45 13.13
N ASP A 700 -37.51 -22.82 14.16
CA ASP A 700 -37.87 -23.92 15.09
C ASP A 700 -39.02 -23.60 16.06
N GLN A 701 -39.33 -22.32 16.24
CA GLN A 701 -40.41 -21.83 17.10
C GLN A 701 -41.69 -21.50 16.31
N TYR A 702 -41.59 -21.46 14.97
CA TYR A 702 -42.69 -20.98 14.14
C TYR A 702 -43.95 -21.78 14.28
N GLU A 703 -43.90 -23.09 14.22
CA GLU A 703 -45.07 -23.95 14.35
C GLU A 703 -45.74 -23.84 15.75
N GLU A 704 -44.94 -23.73 16.81
CA GLU A 704 -45.47 -23.52 18.17
C GLU A 704 -46.26 -22.22 18.25
N VAL A 705 -45.68 -21.10 17.75
CA VAL A 705 -46.39 -19.79 17.80
C VAL A 705 -47.62 -19.78 16.91
N MET A 706 -47.55 -20.39 15.73
CA MET A 706 -48.68 -20.51 14.81
C MET A 706 -49.81 -21.44 15.32
N SER A 707 -49.52 -22.32 16.26
CA SER A 707 -50.53 -23.19 16.89
C SER A 707 -51.52 -22.41 17.79
N ASP A 708 -51.15 -21.21 18.27
CA ASP A 708 -52.05 -20.28 18.94
C ASP A 708 -52.73 -19.36 17.91
N PRO A 709 -54.05 -19.53 17.66
CA PRO A 709 -54.72 -18.73 16.62
C PRO A 709 -54.75 -17.24 16.90
N ILE A 710 -54.53 -16.82 18.13
CA ILE A 710 -54.48 -15.41 18.51
C ILE A 710 -53.07 -14.87 18.26
N ALA A 711 -52.04 -15.57 18.69
CA ALA A 711 -50.63 -15.16 18.42
C ALA A 711 -50.36 -15.11 16.92
N ALA A 712 -50.85 -16.08 16.16
CA ALA A 712 -50.68 -16.17 14.71
C ALA A 712 -51.15 -14.91 13.96
N LYS A 713 -52.14 -14.17 14.46
CA LYS A 713 -52.61 -12.88 13.86
C LYS A 713 -51.49 -11.83 13.82
N TYR A 714 -50.53 -11.88 14.73
CA TYR A 714 -49.51 -10.87 14.93
C TYR A 714 -48.15 -11.32 14.43
N VAL A 715 -48.02 -12.53 13.89
CA VAL A 715 -46.77 -13.01 13.26
C VAL A 715 -46.58 -12.28 11.94
N ARG A 716 -45.38 -11.66 11.78
CA ARG A 716 -44.96 -10.96 10.55
C ARG A 716 -43.60 -11.47 10.15
N PRO A 717 -43.28 -11.57 8.85
CA PRO A 717 -41.94 -11.80 8.38
C PRO A 717 -41.00 -10.70 8.89
N PHE A 718 -39.81 -11.11 9.37
CA PHE A 718 -38.79 -10.19 9.90
C PHE A 718 -37.51 -10.33 9.10
N ARG A 719 -37.01 -9.25 8.51
CA ARG A 719 -35.90 -9.27 7.56
C ARG A 719 -34.74 -8.42 8.05
N GLY A 720 -33.63 -9.06 8.33
CA GLY A 720 -32.31 -8.45 8.54
C GLY A 720 -31.40 -8.66 7.32
N SER A 721 -30.12 -8.34 7.45
CA SER A 721 -29.17 -8.46 6.34
C SER A 721 -28.98 -9.91 5.85
N ARG A 722 -28.99 -10.90 6.76
CA ARG A 722 -28.84 -12.31 6.39
C ARG A 722 -30.08 -12.84 5.70
N GLU A 723 -31.26 -12.54 6.26
CA GLU A 723 -32.56 -12.93 5.70
C GLU A 723 -32.76 -12.29 4.32
N LEU A 724 -32.37 -11.02 4.16
CA LEU A 724 -32.40 -10.31 2.88
C LEU A 724 -31.50 -10.96 1.83
N MET A 725 -30.28 -11.29 2.20
CA MET A 725 -29.26 -11.76 1.25
C MET A 725 -29.40 -13.23 0.90
N HIS A 726 -29.74 -14.07 1.87
CA HIS A 726 -29.76 -15.53 1.72
C HIS A 726 -31.18 -16.13 1.66
N GLY A 727 -32.22 -15.29 1.70
CA GLY A 727 -33.62 -15.76 1.65
C GLY A 727 -34.03 -16.56 2.88
N LEU A 728 -33.34 -16.38 4.02
CA LEU A 728 -33.65 -17.10 5.23
C LEU A 728 -35.01 -16.63 5.81
N GLU A 729 -35.76 -17.54 6.31
CA GLU A 729 -37.02 -17.21 6.94
C GLU A 729 -36.84 -16.92 8.43
N ARG A 730 -37.45 -15.83 8.88
CA ARG A 730 -37.50 -15.41 10.26
C ARG A 730 -38.73 -14.53 10.45
N TRP A 731 -39.34 -14.58 11.60
CA TRP A 731 -40.56 -13.82 11.90
C TRP A 731 -40.42 -13.07 13.21
N CYS A 732 -41.41 -12.22 13.47
CA CYS A 732 -41.58 -11.56 14.78
C CYS A 732 -43.05 -11.42 15.14
N LEU A 733 -43.31 -11.25 16.42
CA LEU A 733 -44.58 -10.84 16.95
C LEU A 733 -44.68 -9.31 16.90
N TRP A 734 -45.38 -8.79 15.90
CA TRP A 734 -45.59 -7.35 15.73
C TRP A 734 -46.89 -6.93 16.37
N LEU A 735 -46.82 -6.44 17.63
CA LEU A 735 -47.94 -6.16 18.50
C LEU A 735 -48.25 -4.66 18.58
N ASP A 736 -47.70 -3.83 17.69
CA ASP A 736 -48.03 -2.42 17.61
C ASP A 736 -49.50 -2.28 17.15
N GLY A 737 -50.33 -1.68 17.97
CA GLY A 737 -51.79 -1.62 17.74
C GLY A 737 -52.57 -2.93 18.06
N ALA A 738 -51.95 -3.91 18.71
CA ALA A 738 -52.63 -5.17 19.07
C ALA A 738 -53.77 -4.95 20.09
N ASN A 739 -54.84 -5.73 19.95
CA ASN A 739 -55.92 -5.69 20.88
C ASN A 739 -55.49 -6.26 22.27
N PRO A 740 -55.61 -5.47 23.36
CA PRO A 740 -55.23 -5.93 24.69
C PRO A 740 -55.95 -7.21 25.11
N GLY A 741 -57.19 -7.41 24.63
CA GLY A 741 -57.96 -8.63 24.89
C GLY A 741 -57.36 -9.87 24.24
N ASP A 742 -56.74 -9.76 23.12
CA ASP A 742 -56.03 -10.84 22.45
C ASP A 742 -54.75 -11.21 23.21
N ILE A 743 -54.01 -10.22 23.69
CA ILE A 743 -52.82 -10.46 24.53
C ILE A 743 -53.19 -11.21 25.81
N ALA A 744 -54.32 -10.82 26.48
CA ALA A 744 -54.78 -11.45 27.69
C ALA A 744 -55.27 -12.91 27.47
N LYS A 745 -55.79 -13.24 26.30
CA LYS A 745 -56.33 -14.59 25.98
C LYS A 745 -55.24 -15.56 25.46
N SER A 746 -54.19 -15.10 24.85
CA SER A 746 -53.12 -15.98 24.32
C SER A 746 -52.10 -16.35 25.40
N PRO A 747 -51.93 -17.64 25.70
CA PRO A 747 -50.88 -18.09 26.63
C PRO A 747 -49.49 -17.80 26.13
N ILE A 748 -49.24 -17.98 24.84
CA ILE A 748 -47.94 -17.76 24.19
C ILE A 748 -47.57 -16.27 24.28
N LEU A 749 -48.50 -15.36 23.95
CA LEU A 749 -48.22 -13.92 24.05
C LEU A 749 -47.92 -13.52 25.50
N ARG A 750 -48.69 -13.97 26.47
CA ARG A 750 -48.45 -13.65 27.88
C ARG A 750 -47.09 -14.11 28.37
N GLN A 751 -46.72 -15.36 28.08
CA GLN A 751 -45.42 -15.91 28.46
C GLN A 751 -44.27 -15.14 27.88
N ARG A 752 -44.27 -14.90 26.54
CA ARG A 752 -43.25 -14.17 25.85
C ARG A 752 -43.11 -12.71 26.30
N LEU A 753 -44.25 -12.03 26.51
CA LEU A 753 -44.26 -10.64 26.97
C LEU A 753 -43.76 -10.50 28.40
N GLN A 754 -44.06 -11.48 29.28
CA GLN A 754 -43.49 -11.51 30.63
C GLN A 754 -41.94 -11.63 30.56
N ALA A 755 -41.43 -12.52 29.74
CA ALA A 755 -39.98 -12.69 29.54
C ALA A 755 -39.30 -11.39 28.95
N VAL A 756 -39.99 -10.68 28.05
CA VAL A 756 -39.51 -9.36 27.55
C VAL A 756 -39.44 -8.33 28.69
N ALA A 757 -40.48 -8.26 29.54
CA ALA A 757 -40.50 -7.34 30.66
C ALA A 757 -39.35 -7.60 31.64
N GLU A 758 -39.13 -8.87 32.00
CA GLU A 758 -38.05 -9.32 32.87
C GLU A 758 -36.69 -8.99 32.28
N PHE A 759 -36.47 -9.31 30.99
CA PHE A 759 -35.23 -8.99 30.28
C PHE A 759 -34.92 -7.47 30.27
N ARG A 760 -35.94 -6.65 29.98
CA ARG A 760 -35.76 -5.18 29.96
C ARG A 760 -35.54 -4.63 31.37
N ALA A 761 -36.20 -5.12 32.37
CA ALA A 761 -36.03 -4.69 33.77
C ALA A 761 -34.62 -5.01 34.28
N ALA A 762 -34.03 -6.13 33.89
CA ALA A 762 -32.68 -6.54 34.25
C ALA A 762 -31.56 -5.79 33.46
N SER A 763 -31.88 -4.98 32.46
CA SER A 763 -30.88 -4.30 31.59
C SER A 763 -30.03 -3.29 32.37
N LYS A 764 -28.72 -3.24 32.07
CA LYS A 764 -27.81 -2.19 32.58
C LYS A 764 -28.19 -0.79 32.08
N ALA A 765 -28.79 -0.70 30.88
CA ALA A 765 -29.13 0.59 30.25
C ALA A 765 -30.47 1.12 30.79
N ALA A 766 -30.46 2.30 31.39
CA ALA A 766 -31.63 2.97 31.94
C ALA A 766 -32.76 3.20 30.90
N SER A 767 -32.38 3.48 29.64
CA SER A 767 -33.31 3.62 28.53
C SER A 767 -34.06 2.32 28.21
N THR A 768 -33.44 1.16 28.34
CA THR A 768 -34.06 -0.15 28.13
C THR A 768 -34.96 -0.54 29.32
N ARG A 769 -34.56 -0.26 30.58
CA ARG A 769 -35.36 -0.49 31.75
C ARG A 769 -36.72 0.23 31.71
N LYS A 770 -36.75 1.48 31.20
CA LYS A 770 -37.99 2.25 31.00
C LYS A 770 -39.00 1.61 30.03
N MET A 771 -38.53 0.68 29.17
CA MET A 771 -39.39 -0.04 28.21
C MET A 771 -39.96 -1.34 28.78
N ALA A 772 -39.66 -1.69 30.04
CA ALA A 772 -40.21 -2.87 30.70
C ALA A 772 -41.76 -2.79 30.89
N ASP A 773 -42.29 -1.57 31.00
CA ASP A 773 -43.73 -1.34 31.13
C ASP A 773 -44.53 -1.53 29.83
N THR A 774 -43.80 -1.59 28.68
CA THR A 774 -44.40 -1.79 27.36
C THR A 774 -43.79 -3.00 26.64
N PRO A 775 -43.88 -4.22 27.22
CA PRO A 775 -43.15 -5.38 26.68
C PRO A 775 -43.66 -5.83 25.31
N TYR A 776 -44.86 -5.46 24.92
CA TYR A 776 -45.49 -5.77 23.63
C TYR A 776 -44.98 -4.91 22.48
N LEU A 777 -44.25 -3.80 22.74
CA LEU A 777 -43.72 -2.92 21.73
C LEU A 777 -42.23 -3.18 21.48
N PHE A 778 -41.80 -3.07 20.22
CA PHE A 778 -40.38 -3.02 19.90
C PHE A 778 -39.74 -1.78 20.56
N GLY A 779 -38.52 -1.93 21.01
CA GLY A 779 -37.75 -0.85 21.65
C GLY A 779 -37.48 0.34 20.74
N GLN A 780 -37.35 0.11 19.45
CA GLN A 780 -37.33 1.12 18.40
C GLN A 780 -38.28 0.69 17.29
N ARG A 781 -39.14 1.59 16.87
CA ARG A 781 -40.13 1.36 15.81
C ARG A 781 -39.98 2.44 14.73
N SER A 782 -39.79 2.00 13.48
CA SER A 782 -39.63 2.86 12.31
C SER A 782 -40.30 2.24 11.08
N GLN A 783 -41.21 1.25 11.28
CA GLN A 783 -41.83 0.50 10.18
C GLN A 783 -42.63 1.40 9.26
N PRO A 784 -42.36 1.38 7.93
CA PRO A 784 -43.12 2.14 6.94
C PRO A 784 -44.57 1.68 6.85
N GLN A 785 -45.49 2.60 6.46
CA GLN A 785 -46.89 2.29 6.23
C GLN A 785 -47.20 1.94 4.76
N THR A 786 -46.20 2.05 3.90
CA THR A 786 -46.28 1.75 2.45
C THR A 786 -45.18 0.77 2.09
N ASP A 787 -45.21 0.25 0.88
CA ASP A 787 -44.09 -0.48 0.30
C ASP A 787 -42.81 0.31 0.47
N TYR A 788 -41.72 -0.40 0.69
CA TYR A 788 -40.46 0.22 0.98
C TYR A 788 -39.26 -0.52 0.37
N LEU A 789 -38.17 0.23 0.11
CA LEU A 789 -36.87 -0.29 -0.23
C LEU A 789 -36.13 -0.75 1.05
N CYS A 790 -35.65 -1.98 1.06
CA CYS A 790 -34.78 -2.53 2.10
C CYS A 790 -33.33 -2.54 1.64
N LEU A 791 -32.43 -1.89 2.41
CA LEU A 791 -31.04 -1.68 2.11
C LEU A 791 -30.17 -2.39 3.18
N PRO A 792 -29.27 -3.31 2.80
CA PRO A 792 -28.36 -3.95 3.75
C PRO A 792 -27.30 -2.95 4.25
N LYS A 793 -26.84 -3.13 5.49
CA LYS A 793 -25.75 -2.32 6.05
C LYS A 793 -24.39 -2.52 5.37
N VAL A 794 -24.16 -3.74 4.86
CA VAL A 794 -22.90 -4.13 4.24
C VAL A 794 -23.20 -4.92 2.97
N VAL A 795 -22.46 -4.60 1.91
CA VAL A 795 -22.52 -5.28 0.61
C VAL A 795 -21.09 -5.62 0.18
N SER A 796 -20.88 -6.84 -0.33
CA SER A 796 -19.55 -7.25 -0.81
C SER A 796 -19.06 -6.31 -1.91
N GLU A 797 -17.78 -5.91 -1.84
CA GLU A 797 -17.13 -5.05 -2.84
C GLU A 797 -17.13 -5.64 -4.24
N ARG A 798 -17.15 -6.99 -4.35
CA ARG A 798 -17.15 -7.71 -5.63
C ARG A 798 -18.46 -7.61 -6.39
N ARG A 799 -19.53 -7.10 -5.77
CA ARG A 799 -20.84 -7.00 -6.43
C ARG A 799 -20.85 -5.89 -7.46
N LYS A 800 -21.43 -6.21 -8.62
CA LYS A 800 -21.60 -5.26 -9.73
C LYS A 800 -22.68 -4.21 -9.45
N TYR A 801 -23.69 -4.57 -8.64
CA TYR A 801 -24.81 -3.71 -8.27
C TYR A 801 -25.04 -3.73 -6.75
N PHE A 802 -25.55 -2.63 -6.20
CA PHE A 802 -25.94 -2.59 -4.79
C PHE A 802 -27.19 -3.44 -4.58
N THR A 803 -27.07 -4.48 -3.73
CA THR A 803 -28.08 -5.53 -3.63
C THR A 803 -29.17 -5.12 -2.68
N VAL A 804 -30.36 -4.80 -3.19
CA VAL A 804 -31.53 -4.33 -2.43
C VAL A 804 -32.79 -5.10 -2.81
N GLN A 805 -33.81 -5.01 -1.95
CA GLN A 805 -35.12 -5.64 -2.18
C GLN A 805 -36.26 -4.67 -1.79
N ARG A 806 -37.35 -4.73 -2.54
CA ARG A 806 -38.58 -4.03 -2.21
C ARG A 806 -39.51 -4.97 -1.46
N TYR A 807 -40.08 -4.51 -0.33
CA TYR A 807 -41.03 -5.24 0.49
C TYR A 807 -42.30 -4.42 0.72
N SER A 808 -43.43 -5.15 0.99
CA SER A 808 -44.66 -4.53 1.48
C SER A 808 -44.52 -4.11 2.94
N ALA A 809 -45.41 -3.24 3.41
CA ALA A 809 -45.49 -2.78 4.79
C ALA A 809 -45.62 -3.91 5.84
N ASP A 810 -46.17 -5.07 5.43
CA ASP A 810 -46.32 -6.25 6.31
C ASP A 810 -45.01 -6.96 6.66
N VAL A 811 -43.95 -6.77 5.92
CA VAL A 811 -42.61 -7.31 6.21
C VAL A 811 -41.87 -6.36 7.12
N ILE A 812 -41.48 -6.81 8.31
CA ILE A 812 -40.83 -5.96 9.30
C ILE A 812 -39.34 -5.91 9.04
N ALA A 813 -38.80 -4.69 8.82
CA ALA A 813 -37.38 -4.45 8.65
C ALA A 813 -36.64 -4.45 10.00
N SER A 814 -35.58 -5.28 10.17
CA SER A 814 -34.79 -5.28 11.39
C SER A 814 -33.81 -4.10 11.47
N ASP A 815 -33.25 -3.85 12.64
CA ASP A 815 -32.18 -2.88 12.87
C ASP A 815 -30.85 -3.22 12.19
N LEU A 816 -30.74 -4.39 11.53
CA LEU A 816 -29.57 -4.79 10.72
C LEU A 816 -29.66 -4.32 9.27
N VAL A 817 -30.75 -3.67 8.89
CA VAL A 817 -30.97 -3.04 7.58
C VAL A 817 -31.44 -1.60 7.74
N PHE A 818 -31.40 -0.84 6.64
CA PHE A 818 -32.10 0.41 6.50
C PHE A 818 -33.31 0.22 5.59
N HIS A 819 -34.29 1.12 5.70
CA HIS A 819 -35.43 1.17 4.79
C HIS A 819 -35.74 2.61 4.37
N ALA A 820 -36.25 2.77 3.15
CA ALA A 820 -36.78 4.03 2.62
C ALA A 820 -38.15 3.77 1.99
N GLN A 821 -39.12 4.64 2.20
CA GLN A 821 -40.45 4.50 1.60
C GLN A 821 -40.35 4.48 0.06
N ASP A 822 -41.00 3.51 -0.58
CA ASP A 822 -40.91 3.29 -2.01
C ASP A 822 -42.25 2.81 -2.60
N PRO A 823 -43.32 3.64 -2.54
CA PRO A 823 -44.64 3.21 -2.96
C PRO A 823 -44.73 2.88 -4.46
N ASN A 824 -43.88 3.47 -5.29
CA ASN A 824 -43.90 3.33 -6.76
C ASN A 824 -42.73 2.59 -7.37
N GLY A 825 -41.68 2.23 -6.61
CA GLY A 825 -40.47 1.53 -7.08
C GLY A 825 -39.35 2.43 -7.59
N LEU A 826 -39.43 3.75 -7.43
CA LEU A 826 -38.37 4.68 -7.84
C LEU A 826 -37.12 4.48 -7.03
N GLN A 827 -37.25 4.35 -5.70
CA GLN A 827 -36.08 4.18 -4.81
C GLN A 827 -35.35 2.88 -5.11
N PHE A 828 -36.10 1.80 -5.36
CA PHE A 828 -35.55 0.52 -5.77
C PHE A 828 -34.76 0.66 -7.09
N ALA A 829 -35.32 1.31 -8.08
CA ALA A 829 -34.68 1.49 -9.38
C ALA A 829 -33.36 2.28 -9.26
N LEU A 830 -33.38 3.41 -8.53
CA LEU A 830 -32.18 4.24 -8.30
C LEU A 830 -31.11 3.48 -7.54
N ALA A 831 -31.45 2.78 -6.45
CA ALA A 831 -30.50 2.03 -5.64
C ALA A 831 -29.92 0.80 -6.38
N SER A 832 -30.65 0.21 -7.30
CA SER A 832 -30.24 -0.95 -8.11
C SER A 832 -29.38 -0.57 -9.32
N SER A 833 -29.14 0.73 -9.57
CA SER A 833 -28.36 1.20 -10.72
C SER A 833 -26.86 1.16 -10.48
N SER A 834 -26.08 1.08 -11.58
CA SER A 834 -24.61 1.25 -11.55
C SER A 834 -24.22 2.62 -11.01
N MET A 835 -25.05 3.64 -11.14
CA MET A 835 -24.79 4.98 -10.65
C MET A 835 -24.69 4.99 -9.11
N PHE A 836 -25.62 4.32 -8.41
CA PHE A 836 -25.64 4.27 -6.95
C PHE A 836 -24.47 3.45 -6.38
N ILE A 837 -24.16 2.28 -6.94
CA ILE A 837 -23.01 1.51 -6.44
C ILE A 837 -21.69 2.22 -6.71
N THR A 838 -21.55 2.96 -7.82
CA THR A 838 -20.40 3.82 -8.09
C THR A 838 -20.26 4.90 -7.01
N TRP A 839 -21.38 5.57 -6.64
CA TRP A 839 -21.38 6.54 -5.55
C TRP A 839 -21.00 5.92 -4.21
N GLN A 840 -21.60 4.77 -3.89
CA GLN A 840 -21.31 4.02 -2.65
C GLN A 840 -19.84 3.59 -2.57
N LYS A 841 -19.23 3.14 -3.67
CA LYS A 841 -17.81 2.78 -3.74
C LYS A 841 -16.90 3.97 -3.57
N THR A 842 -17.29 5.11 -4.14
CA THR A 842 -16.46 6.33 -4.19
C THR A 842 -16.47 7.07 -2.85
N VAL A 843 -17.65 7.38 -2.29
CA VAL A 843 -17.76 8.23 -1.10
C VAL A 843 -18.07 7.46 0.17
N GLY A 844 -18.50 6.21 0.07
CA GLY A 844 -18.88 5.40 1.21
C GLY A 844 -17.69 4.88 2.00
N GLY A 845 -17.92 4.61 3.28
CA GLY A 845 -16.94 3.90 4.11
C GLY A 845 -16.96 2.39 3.83
N ARG A 846 -15.94 1.69 4.31
CA ARG A 846 -15.81 0.24 4.19
C ARG A 846 -15.80 -0.43 5.57
N LEU A 847 -16.12 -1.71 5.59
CA LEU A 847 -15.90 -2.61 6.71
C LEU A 847 -14.97 -3.72 6.20
N LYS A 848 -13.68 -3.65 6.54
CA LYS A 848 -12.61 -4.35 5.81
C LYS A 848 -12.65 -3.93 4.34
N SER A 849 -12.84 -4.86 3.40
CA SER A 849 -13.01 -4.55 1.99
C SER A 849 -14.46 -4.24 1.58
N ASP A 850 -15.46 -4.71 2.32
CA ASP A 850 -16.86 -4.62 1.96
C ASP A 850 -17.45 -3.21 2.10
N LEU A 851 -18.40 -2.87 1.22
CA LEU A 851 -19.05 -1.56 1.17
C LEU A 851 -20.00 -1.38 2.35
N ARG A 852 -19.76 -0.38 3.19
CA ARG A 852 -20.61 -0.04 4.33
C ARG A 852 -21.58 1.08 3.95
N PHE A 853 -22.86 0.77 3.90
CA PHE A 853 -23.92 1.76 3.68
C PHE A 853 -24.05 2.72 4.88
N ALA A 854 -24.18 3.99 4.60
CA ALA A 854 -24.47 5.04 5.57
C ALA A 854 -25.53 6.00 5.00
N ASN A 855 -26.70 6.03 5.65
CA ASN A 855 -27.80 6.87 5.17
C ASN A 855 -27.41 8.35 5.08
N THR A 856 -26.69 8.88 6.06
CA THR A 856 -26.28 10.31 6.09
C THR A 856 -25.19 10.65 5.08
N LEU A 857 -24.39 9.68 4.63
CA LEU A 857 -23.28 9.93 3.71
C LEU A 857 -23.59 9.43 2.29
N THR A 858 -23.98 8.15 2.13
CA THR A 858 -24.11 7.61 0.76
C THR A 858 -25.50 7.78 0.18
N TRP A 859 -26.55 7.70 1.01
CA TRP A 859 -27.92 7.87 0.54
C TRP A 859 -28.32 9.34 0.44
N ASN A 860 -28.20 10.09 1.52
CA ASN A 860 -28.64 11.47 1.56
C ASN A 860 -27.82 12.40 0.66
N THR A 861 -26.61 11.99 0.26
CA THR A 861 -25.75 12.75 -0.65
C THR A 861 -25.79 12.26 -2.08
N PHE A 862 -26.54 11.17 -2.37
CA PHE A 862 -26.65 10.65 -3.73
C PHE A 862 -27.32 11.71 -4.63
N PRO A 863 -26.60 12.25 -5.64
CA PRO A 863 -26.96 13.52 -6.24
C PRO A 863 -27.87 13.33 -7.45
N VAL A 864 -29.06 12.76 -7.25
CA VAL A 864 -30.06 12.63 -8.31
C VAL A 864 -30.65 14.01 -8.60
N PRO A 865 -30.60 14.51 -9.85
CA PRO A 865 -31.23 15.77 -10.21
C PRO A 865 -32.75 15.63 -10.15
N GLU A 866 -33.47 16.76 -10.14
CA GLU A 866 -34.92 16.77 -10.26
C GLU A 866 -35.37 16.12 -11.58
N LEU A 867 -36.30 15.17 -11.51
CA LEU A 867 -36.77 14.38 -12.64
C LEU A 867 -38.14 14.87 -13.15
N ASP A 868 -38.29 14.99 -14.47
CA ASP A 868 -39.61 15.11 -15.05
C ASP A 868 -40.39 13.80 -14.92
N GLU A 869 -41.72 13.87 -14.97
CA GLU A 869 -42.63 12.73 -14.77
C GLU A 869 -42.35 11.58 -15.75
N LYS A 870 -42.11 11.90 -17.00
CA LYS A 870 -41.79 10.94 -18.07
C LYS A 870 -40.48 10.16 -17.80
N THR A 871 -39.48 10.86 -17.29
CA THR A 871 -38.18 10.25 -16.93
C THR A 871 -38.33 9.37 -15.71
N ARG A 872 -39.08 9.83 -14.70
CA ARG A 872 -39.42 9.05 -13.50
C ARG A 872 -40.13 7.75 -13.85
N GLU A 873 -41.16 7.79 -14.70
CA GLU A 873 -41.88 6.60 -15.17
C GLU A 873 -40.98 5.60 -15.91
N ARG A 874 -40.08 6.10 -16.78
CA ARG A 874 -39.13 5.22 -17.50
C ARG A 874 -38.18 4.51 -16.55
N ILE A 875 -37.65 5.20 -15.54
CA ILE A 875 -36.76 4.61 -14.52
C ILE A 875 -37.52 3.55 -13.71
N ILE A 876 -38.75 3.86 -13.26
CA ILE A 876 -39.60 2.90 -12.51
C ILE A 876 -39.86 1.65 -13.35
N LYS A 877 -40.24 1.82 -14.62
CA LYS A 877 -40.50 0.70 -15.53
C LYS A 877 -39.25 -0.15 -15.79
N ALA A 878 -38.07 0.49 -15.87
CA ALA A 878 -36.82 -0.23 -16.03
C ALA A 878 -36.43 -0.97 -14.75
N GLY A 879 -36.68 -0.38 -13.56
CA GLY A 879 -36.51 -1.03 -12.28
C GLY A 879 -37.40 -2.25 -12.08
N GLN A 880 -38.67 -2.16 -12.53
CA GLN A 880 -39.61 -3.29 -12.52
C GLN A 880 -39.06 -4.48 -13.32
N LYS A 881 -38.45 -4.26 -14.47
CA LYS A 881 -37.84 -5.34 -15.28
C LYS A 881 -36.73 -6.07 -14.55
N VAL A 882 -36.00 -5.41 -13.61
CA VAL A 882 -35.01 -6.07 -12.76
C VAL A 882 -35.69 -7.04 -11.80
N LEU A 883 -36.82 -6.63 -11.18
CA LEU A 883 -37.62 -7.52 -10.32
C LEU A 883 -38.20 -8.69 -11.14
N ASP A 884 -38.72 -8.42 -12.34
CA ASP A 884 -39.29 -9.44 -13.23
C ASP A 884 -38.20 -10.47 -13.64
N ALA A 885 -36.98 -9.99 -13.95
CA ALA A 885 -35.84 -10.87 -14.27
C ALA A 885 -35.40 -11.74 -13.09
N ARG A 886 -35.44 -11.23 -11.84
CA ARG A 886 -35.22 -12.05 -10.63
C ARG A 886 -36.31 -13.10 -10.47
N ALA A 887 -37.56 -12.76 -10.71
CA ALA A 887 -38.72 -13.66 -10.60
C ALA A 887 -38.66 -14.86 -11.55
N LEU A 888 -37.84 -14.82 -12.61
CA LEU A 888 -37.59 -15.98 -13.49
C LEU A 888 -36.82 -17.11 -12.79
N HIS A 889 -36.15 -16.82 -11.70
CA HIS A 889 -35.35 -17.76 -10.92
C HIS A 889 -35.71 -17.67 -9.43
N PRO A 890 -36.94 -18.06 -9.02
CA PRO A 890 -37.47 -17.84 -7.69
C PRO A 890 -36.71 -18.62 -6.61
N ASP A 891 -36.01 -19.68 -6.97
CA ASP A 891 -35.23 -20.52 -6.05
C ASP A 891 -33.87 -19.91 -5.67
N ARG A 892 -33.47 -18.82 -6.35
CA ARG A 892 -32.22 -18.15 -6.04
C ARG A 892 -32.40 -17.08 -4.97
N SER A 893 -31.53 -17.11 -3.99
CA SER A 893 -31.36 -16.00 -3.02
C SER A 893 -30.77 -14.75 -3.73
N LEU A 894 -30.90 -13.57 -3.11
CA LEU A 894 -30.25 -12.37 -3.62
C LEU A 894 -28.72 -12.52 -3.73
N ALA A 895 -28.10 -13.27 -2.83
CA ALA A 895 -26.68 -13.56 -2.88
C ALA A 895 -26.29 -14.33 -4.15
N GLU A 896 -27.10 -15.28 -4.58
CA GLU A 896 -26.90 -16.09 -5.78
C GLU A 896 -27.23 -15.32 -7.06
N HIS A 897 -28.33 -14.55 -7.08
CA HIS A 897 -28.69 -13.66 -8.20
C HIS A 897 -27.55 -12.70 -8.57
N TYR A 898 -26.85 -12.19 -7.58
CA TYR A 898 -25.77 -11.19 -7.74
C TYR A 898 -24.37 -11.75 -7.50
N ASN A 899 -24.19 -13.06 -7.64
CA ASN A 899 -22.86 -13.63 -7.73
C ASN A 899 -22.19 -13.13 -9.02
N PRO A 900 -21.05 -12.42 -8.97
CA PRO A 900 -20.41 -11.84 -10.15
C PRO A 900 -20.13 -12.83 -11.29
N LEU A 901 -19.88 -14.10 -10.93
CA LEU A 901 -19.57 -15.17 -11.88
C LEU A 901 -20.82 -15.91 -12.43
N ALA A 902 -22.02 -15.67 -11.84
CA ALA A 902 -23.22 -16.48 -12.13
C ALA A 902 -24.50 -15.65 -12.29
N MET A 903 -24.39 -14.35 -12.57
CA MET A 903 -25.56 -13.52 -12.85
C MET A 903 -26.25 -14.00 -14.13
N ALA A 904 -27.58 -14.16 -14.05
CA ALA A 904 -28.37 -14.57 -15.22
C ALA A 904 -28.34 -13.52 -16.33
N PRO A 905 -28.26 -13.92 -17.63
CA PRO A 905 -28.22 -12.98 -18.76
C PRO A 905 -29.41 -12.02 -18.79
N GLU A 906 -30.62 -12.49 -18.41
CA GLU A 906 -31.85 -11.69 -18.35
C GLU A 906 -31.73 -10.58 -17.30
N LEU A 907 -31.11 -10.90 -16.13
CA LEU A 907 -30.86 -9.94 -15.06
C LEU A 907 -29.84 -8.89 -15.47
N LEU A 908 -28.74 -9.30 -16.11
CA LEU A 908 -27.75 -8.38 -16.67
C LEU A 908 -28.36 -7.42 -17.70
N LYS A 909 -29.19 -7.97 -18.62
CA LYS A 909 -29.88 -7.16 -19.63
C LYS A 909 -30.88 -6.17 -19.02
N ALA A 910 -31.56 -6.57 -17.93
CA ALA A 910 -32.50 -5.69 -17.23
C ALA A 910 -31.73 -4.54 -16.51
N HIS A 911 -30.61 -4.82 -15.88
CA HIS A 911 -29.73 -3.80 -15.29
C HIS A 911 -29.13 -2.87 -16.35
N ASP A 912 -28.67 -3.38 -17.49
CA ASP A 912 -28.19 -2.53 -18.59
C ASP A 912 -29.25 -1.57 -19.10
N ALA A 913 -30.51 -2.02 -19.13
CA ALA A 913 -31.64 -1.16 -19.52
C ALA A 913 -31.92 -0.10 -18.46
N LEU A 914 -31.87 -0.45 -17.19
CA LEU A 914 -32.03 0.46 -16.06
C LEU A 914 -30.91 1.51 -16.05
N ASP A 915 -29.67 1.09 -16.21
CA ASP A 915 -28.49 1.97 -16.22
C ASP A 915 -28.60 3.03 -17.33
N ARG A 916 -29.08 2.65 -18.53
CA ARG A 916 -29.28 3.64 -19.61
C ARG A 916 -30.27 4.75 -19.24
N GLU A 917 -31.38 4.42 -18.58
CA GLU A 917 -32.37 5.41 -18.16
C GLU A 917 -31.83 6.27 -17.00
N VAL A 918 -31.14 5.67 -16.02
CA VAL A 918 -30.57 6.41 -14.92
C VAL A 918 -29.37 7.26 -15.36
N ASP A 919 -28.44 6.73 -16.16
CA ASP A 919 -27.30 7.48 -16.69
C ASP A 919 -27.78 8.73 -17.46
N LYS A 920 -28.82 8.57 -18.30
CA LYS A 920 -29.44 9.68 -19.04
C LYS A 920 -30.11 10.70 -18.12
N ALA A 921 -30.81 10.24 -17.09
CA ALA A 921 -31.44 11.10 -16.10
C ALA A 921 -30.40 11.90 -15.29
N MET A 922 -29.21 11.32 -15.04
CA MET A 922 -28.07 12.00 -14.39
C MET A 922 -27.37 12.99 -15.32
N GLY A 923 -27.71 13.06 -16.61
CA GLY A 923 -27.14 14.02 -17.57
C GLY A 923 -26.17 13.43 -18.57
N ALA A 924 -26.09 12.09 -18.72
CA ALA A 924 -25.23 11.48 -19.72
C ALA A 924 -25.73 11.72 -21.13
N ALA A 925 -24.89 12.29 -22.00
CA ALA A 925 -25.19 12.49 -23.41
C ALA A 925 -25.08 11.21 -24.25
N ARG A 926 -24.34 10.20 -23.75
CA ARG A 926 -24.04 8.90 -24.39
C ARG A 926 -24.07 7.77 -23.36
N LYS A 927 -24.07 6.52 -23.84
CA LYS A 927 -23.95 5.36 -22.95
C LYS A 927 -22.64 5.43 -22.16
N LEU A 928 -22.73 5.28 -20.85
CA LEU A 928 -21.55 5.21 -19.97
C LEU A 928 -21.11 3.74 -19.86
N THR A 929 -19.81 3.51 -19.93
CA THR A 929 -19.23 2.16 -19.89
C THR A 929 -18.29 1.95 -18.70
N THR A 930 -17.81 3.02 -18.09
CA THR A 930 -16.84 2.98 -16.99
C THR A 930 -17.36 3.64 -15.72
N GLU A 931 -16.84 3.21 -14.56
CA GLU A 931 -17.13 3.86 -13.27
C GLU A 931 -16.63 5.32 -13.26
N ARG A 932 -15.49 5.63 -13.88
CA ARG A 932 -14.95 6.98 -14.00
C ARG A 932 -15.95 7.96 -14.61
N GLN A 933 -16.57 7.59 -15.74
CA GLN A 933 -17.57 8.43 -16.40
C GLN A 933 -18.79 8.72 -15.50
N ARG A 934 -19.19 7.74 -14.68
CA ARG A 934 -20.26 7.94 -13.68
C ARG A 934 -19.82 8.82 -12.53
N GLN A 935 -18.59 8.65 -12.04
CA GLN A 935 -18.01 9.50 -10.98
C GLN A 935 -17.98 10.98 -11.39
N GLU A 936 -17.58 11.28 -12.62
CA GLU A 936 -17.57 12.65 -13.15
C GLU A 936 -18.97 13.31 -13.08
N LEU A 937 -20.03 12.60 -13.53
CA LEU A 937 -21.40 13.08 -13.45
C LEU A 937 -21.89 13.23 -12.01
N LEU A 938 -21.56 12.27 -11.16
CA LEU A 938 -21.96 12.27 -9.77
C LEU A 938 -21.38 13.48 -9.03
N PHE A 939 -20.08 13.73 -9.16
CA PHE A 939 -19.45 14.90 -8.55
C PHE A 939 -19.98 16.23 -9.13
N ALA A 940 -20.21 16.30 -10.45
CA ALA A 940 -20.79 17.48 -11.08
C ALA A 940 -22.21 17.77 -10.57
N ASN A 941 -23.02 16.73 -10.40
CA ASN A 941 -24.39 16.88 -9.87
C ASN A 941 -24.39 17.20 -8.37
N TYR A 942 -23.48 16.60 -7.59
CA TYR A 942 -23.32 16.92 -6.18
C TYR A 942 -22.96 18.41 -5.99
N ALA A 943 -21.97 18.90 -6.75
CA ALA A 943 -21.58 20.30 -6.71
C ALA A 943 -22.74 21.23 -7.05
N LYS A 944 -23.57 20.89 -8.07
CA LYS A 944 -24.78 21.67 -8.42
C LYS A 944 -25.82 21.69 -7.30
N LEU A 945 -26.07 20.55 -6.64
CA LEU A 945 -27.06 20.47 -5.56
C LEU A 945 -26.62 21.15 -4.27
N THR A 946 -25.30 21.29 -4.06
CA THR A 946 -24.72 21.95 -2.89
C THR A 946 -24.31 23.40 -3.13
N ASN A 947 -24.49 23.94 -4.34
CA ASN A 947 -24.00 25.25 -4.78
C ASN A 947 -22.48 25.47 -4.58
N ASN A 948 -21.72 24.42 -4.66
CA ASN A 948 -20.27 24.41 -4.57
C ASN A 948 -19.58 24.30 -5.94
#